data_ecce75196488aebfe7826a0bf2b7ab3e
#
_entry.id   ecce75196488aebfe7826a0bf2b7ab3e
#
_cell.length_a   1.000
_cell.length_b   1.000
_cell.length_c   1.000
_cell.angle_alpha   90.00
_cell.angle_beta   90.00
_cell.angle_gamma   90.00
#
_symmetry.space_group_name_H-M   'P 1'
#
loop_
_entity.id
_entity.type
_entity.pdbx_description
1 polymer ?
#
loop_
_entity_poly.entity_id
_entity_poly.type
_entity_poly.pdbx_seq_one_letter_code
_entity_poly.pdbx_strand_id
1 'polypeptide(L)'
;MSSQQQLGLVAPPLGLGEVDHVRSLSDNLNALLLSDNYQDITLIVENHRIPAHKIILASRSEYFRALLFGGLLESQKSEIELKGISAAAFHVLLKYVYTGYVSLSSMKEELVKDLLGLAHQYAFPELEQSVSDYLKSILSQTNMCLVYDVANLYQLRALMEACRQYADKHATDILQSEAFLQLSPGTLCDLLQRDSFCVAEIEIFRAVLRWWHHNSYDDCIVKEDTTNELNSVLKSVRLPLITLSELLNEVRPSHLVSSDVILDALKFRTESRDSDLPYRGQLMPEVNVAHSRLGAQVLQGEMRTALLDGETTNYDMERGFTRHPIEDGNAGIVVRLGQPSIINHIKVLLWDRDMRSYSYFIEVSMDQRDWVRVVDYSNYHCRSWQRVYFPQRVVRFIRIVGTHNTVNKVFHVVSLEAYYSPVVVRLEKELIVPKHNVATIQLSACVVEGVSRSRNALLNGDTKNYDWDSGYTCHQLGSGAIVVQLAQPYVVSSMRLLLWDCDDRRYSFYVEVSTNNRDWITVCDRSRQPCQSWQSISFAPQPVVYVRIVGTQNTANDVFHCVHFECPAQEDGNGFEDVVVSTPQLPVDAPLSNPSPLVVADAATPPVPPPLPDHFSNFNPRPLDRERRNLEEEEEINLPIRFTVGSLTSQRSPRQ
;
A
#
# COMPACT_ATOMS: atom_id res chain seq x y z
N MET A 1 28.98 25.37 -50.06
CA MET A 1 28.46 24.47 -51.12
C MET A 1 28.82 23.05 -50.74
N SER A 2 27.91 22.30 -50.28
CA SER A 2 27.52 20.94 -50.60
C SER A 2 26.61 20.40 -49.50
N SER A 3 25.33 20.38 -49.87
CA SER A 3 24.24 19.80 -49.12
C SER A 3 24.38 18.28 -49.20
N GLN A 4 24.62 17.60 -48.08
CA GLN A 4 24.36 16.16 -47.98
C GLN A 4 22.91 15.95 -47.57
N GLN A 5 22.11 15.54 -48.55
CA GLN A 5 20.80 14.96 -48.34
C GLN A 5 20.96 13.63 -47.61
N GLN A 6 20.52 13.57 -46.33
CA GLN A 6 20.24 12.31 -45.64
C GLN A 6 18.98 11.69 -46.29
N LEU A 7 19.22 10.65 -47.10
CA LEU A 7 18.18 9.71 -47.50
C LEU A 7 17.63 9.01 -46.23
N GLY A 8 16.46 9.42 -45.80
CA GLY A 8 15.69 8.70 -44.80
C GLY A 8 15.34 7.32 -45.34
N LEU A 9 15.96 6.30 -44.80
CA LEU A 9 15.49 4.92 -44.95
C LEU A 9 14.13 4.83 -44.28
N VAL A 10 13.07 4.92 -45.11
CA VAL A 10 11.71 4.53 -44.69
C VAL A 10 11.77 3.04 -44.47
N ALA A 11 11.56 2.61 -43.22
CA ALA A 11 11.40 1.19 -42.90
C ALA A 11 10.29 0.61 -43.80
N PRO A 12 10.49 -0.57 -44.43
CA PRO A 12 9.45 -1.17 -45.23
C PRO A 12 8.20 -1.37 -44.38
N PRO A 13 6.99 -1.21 -44.97
CA PRO A 13 5.77 -1.45 -44.24
C PRO A 13 5.79 -2.90 -43.74
N LEU A 14 5.49 -3.07 -42.42
CA LEU A 14 5.35 -4.38 -41.78
C LEU A 14 4.46 -5.28 -42.63
N GLY A 15 5.00 -6.42 -43.13
CA GLY A 15 4.30 -7.40 -43.90
C GLY A 15 4.82 -7.68 -45.32
N LEU A 16 5.76 -6.89 -45.87
CA LEU A 16 6.37 -7.22 -47.18
C LEU A 16 7.49 -8.25 -46.98
N GLY A 17 7.17 -9.51 -47.31
CA GLY A 17 8.10 -10.64 -47.21
C GLY A 17 7.68 -11.71 -46.18
N GLU A 18 6.70 -11.43 -45.33
CA GLU A 18 6.08 -12.39 -44.44
C GLU A 18 4.75 -12.89 -45.06
N VAL A 19 4.55 -14.19 -45.05
CA VAL A 19 3.30 -14.81 -45.52
C VAL A 19 2.60 -15.40 -44.32
N ASP A 20 1.43 -14.85 -43.95
CA ASP A 20 0.59 -15.33 -42.86
C ASP A 20 -0.72 -15.89 -43.41
N HIS A 21 -0.88 -17.22 -43.28
CA HIS A 21 -2.09 -17.95 -43.62
C HIS A 21 -2.67 -18.71 -42.41
N VAL A 22 -2.39 -18.26 -41.17
CA VAL A 22 -2.85 -18.91 -39.92
C VAL A 22 -4.37 -19.07 -39.93
N ARG A 23 -5.12 -18.06 -40.40
CA ARG A 23 -6.58 -18.13 -40.50
C ARG A 23 -7.05 -19.20 -41.47
N SER A 24 -6.44 -19.31 -42.65
CA SER A 24 -6.77 -20.35 -43.62
C SER A 24 -6.44 -21.75 -43.08
N LEU A 25 -5.32 -21.90 -42.37
CA LEU A 25 -4.97 -23.16 -41.70
C LEU A 25 -6.01 -23.52 -40.63
N SER A 26 -6.42 -22.57 -39.80
CA SER A 26 -7.46 -22.74 -38.78
C SER A 26 -8.81 -23.16 -39.42
N ASP A 27 -9.20 -22.52 -40.54
CA ASP A 27 -10.44 -22.85 -41.26
C ASP A 27 -10.38 -24.28 -41.86
N ASN A 28 -9.24 -24.70 -42.39
CA ASN A 28 -9.02 -26.04 -42.90
C ASN A 28 -9.09 -27.12 -41.82
N LEU A 29 -8.48 -26.86 -40.65
CA LEU A 29 -8.58 -27.75 -39.49
C LEU A 29 -10.02 -27.77 -38.93
N ASN A 30 -10.72 -26.65 -38.91
CA ASN A 30 -12.13 -26.60 -38.52
C ASN A 30 -13.04 -27.44 -39.40
N ALA A 31 -12.71 -27.61 -40.70
CA ALA A 31 -13.46 -28.48 -41.60
C ALA A 31 -13.33 -29.98 -41.25
N LEU A 32 -12.31 -30.37 -40.50
CA LEU A 32 -12.15 -31.72 -39.95
C LEU A 32 -12.90 -31.92 -38.61
N LEU A 33 -13.34 -30.86 -37.97
CA LEU A 33 -14.08 -30.93 -36.70
C LEU A 33 -15.43 -31.65 -36.94
N LEU A 34 -15.70 -32.70 -36.16
CA LEU A 34 -16.90 -33.53 -36.24
C LEU A 34 -17.08 -34.22 -37.61
N SER A 35 -16.03 -34.34 -38.40
CA SER A 35 -16.01 -35.05 -39.66
C SER A 35 -15.46 -36.46 -39.48
N ASP A 36 -16.04 -37.42 -40.19
CA ASP A 36 -15.52 -38.80 -40.26
C ASP A 36 -14.27 -38.93 -41.13
N ASN A 37 -13.86 -37.87 -41.84
CA ASN A 37 -12.67 -37.85 -42.67
C ASN A 37 -11.41 -37.96 -41.83
N TYR A 38 -10.58 -38.97 -42.06
CA TYR A 38 -9.30 -39.22 -41.40
C TYR A 38 -9.39 -39.44 -39.88
N GLN A 39 -10.62 -39.70 -39.34
CA GLN A 39 -10.76 -40.02 -37.92
C GLN A 39 -10.01 -41.29 -37.55
N ASP A 40 -9.31 -41.26 -36.41
CA ASP A 40 -8.58 -42.42 -35.87
C ASP A 40 -8.94 -42.69 -34.39
N ILE A 41 -9.90 -41.91 -33.84
CA ILE A 41 -10.47 -42.11 -32.52
C ILE A 41 -11.89 -41.57 -32.42
N THR A 42 -12.73 -42.22 -31.59
CA THR A 42 -14.04 -41.72 -31.18
C THR A 42 -14.05 -41.43 -29.67
N LEU A 43 -14.39 -40.21 -29.29
CA LEU A 43 -14.58 -39.80 -27.88
C LEU A 43 -16.08 -39.92 -27.55
N ILE A 44 -16.40 -40.56 -26.42
CA ILE A 44 -17.78 -40.71 -25.95
C ILE A 44 -17.97 -39.79 -24.74
N VAL A 45 -18.86 -38.79 -24.85
CA VAL A 45 -19.18 -37.80 -23.81
C VAL A 45 -20.70 -37.75 -23.66
N GLU A 46 -21.23 -38.03 -22.48
CA GLU A 46 -22.68 -38.07 -22.21
C GLU A 46 -23.46 -38.87 -23.27
N ASN A 47 -22.93 -40.04 -23.68
CA ASN A 47 -23.46 -40.89 -24.73
C ASN A 47 -23.38 -40.33 -26.18
N HIS A 48 -22.81 -39.13 -26.36
CA HIS A 48 -22.53 -38.60 -27.72
C HIS A 48 -21.20 -39.14 -28.22
N ARG A 49 -21.22 -39.68 -29.44
CA ARG A 49 -20.03 -40.19 -30.15
C ARG A 49 -19.44 -39.05 -30.96
N ILE A 50 -18.23 -38.64 -30.64
CA ILE A 50 -17.55 -37.48 -31.22
C ILE A 50 -16.32 -38.00 -31.97
N PRO A 51 -16.32 -37.98 -33.34
CA PRO A 51 -15.14 -38.34 -34.12
C PRO A 51 -14.03 -37.31 -33.91
N ALA A 52 -12.78 -37.77 -33.78
CA ALA A 52 -11.64 -36.93 -33.54
C ALA A 52 -10.34 -37.50 -34.13
N HIS A 53 -9.25 -36.73 -34.02
CA HIS A 53 -7.93 -37.07 -34.58
C HIS A 53 -6.89 -37.05 -33.45
N LYS A 54 -6.27 -38.22 -33.18
CA LYS A 54 -5.29 -38.41 -32.12
C LYS A 54 -4.15 -37.39 -32.19
N ILE A 55 -3.64 -37.14 -33.39
CA ILE A 55 -2.50 -36.24 -33.61
C ILE A 55 -2.86 -34.78 -33.26
N ILE A 56 -4.08 -34.33 -33.61
CA ILE A 56 -4.53 -32.97 -33.31
C ILE A 56 -4.69 -32.80 -31.80
N LEU A 57 -5.38 -33.74 -31.14
CA LEU A 57 -5.54 -33.72 -29.68
C LEU A 57 -4.19 -33.74 -28.95
N ALA A 58 -3.30 -34.65 -29.32
CA ALA A 58 -2.00 -34.82 -28.67
C ALA A 58 -1.02 -33.66 -28.95
N SER A 59 -1.13 -32.97 -30.07
CA SER A 59 -0.30 -31.81 -30.39
C SER A 59 -0.67 -30.58 -29.56
N ARG A 60 -1.90 -30.53 -29.04
CA ARG A 60 -2.46 -29.38 -28.34
C ARG A 60 -2.52 -29.56 -26.81
N SER A 61 -2.46 -30.81 -26.30
CA SER A 61 -2.62 -31.12 -24.89
C SER A 61 -1.68 -32.25 -24.46
N GLU A 62 -0.93 -31.99 -23.42
CA GLU A 62 -0.08 -33.01 -22.77
C GLU A 62 -0.91 -34.16 -22.20
N TYR A 63 -2.11 -33.88 -21.67
CA TYR A 63 -3.01 -34.92 -21.20
C TYR A 63 -3.41 -35.88 -22.34
N PHE A 64 -3.89 -35.34 -23.45
CA PHE A 64 -4.28 -36.18 -24.60
C PHE A 64 -3.06 -36.85 -25.21
N ARG A 65 -1.89 -36.25 -25.21
CA ARG A 65 -0.66 -36.90 -25.65
C ARG A 65 -0.33 -38.12 -24.79
N ALA A 66 -0.38 -37.97 -23.45
CA ALA A 66 -0.16 -39.09 -22.54
C ALA A 66 -1.24 -40.18 -22.68
N LEU A 67 -2.51 -39.79 -22.77
CA LEU A 67 -3.65 -40.72 -22.93
C LEU A 67 -3.57 -41.53 -24.22
N LEU A 68 -3.25 -40.88 -25.36
CA LEU A 68 -3.36 -41.46 -26.70
C LEU A 68 -2.06 -42.12 -27.20
N PHE A 69 -0.89 -41.70 -26.69
CA PHE A 69 0.43 -42.16 -27.12
C PHE A 69 1.36 -42.59 -25.96
N GLY A 70 0.91 -42.47 -24.69
CA GLY A 70 1.71 -42.80 -23.52
C GLY A 70 1.82 -44.30 -23.17
N GLY A 71 1.30 -45.19 -24.01
CA GLY A 71 1.35 -46.65 -23.78
C GLY A 71 0.32 -47.18 -22.77
N LEU A 72 -0.66 -46.38 -22.38
CA LEU A 72 -1.78 -46.78 -21.53
C LEU A 72 -2.74 -47.69 -22.32
N LEU A 73 -3.61 -48.43 -21.62
CA LEU A 73 -4.61 -49.29 -22.24
C LEU A 73 -5.52 -48.51 -23.21
N GLU A 74 -5.80 -47.27 -22.89
CA GLU A 74 -6.59 -46.35 -23.71
C GLU A 74 -5.94 -46.02 -25.07
N SER A 75 -4.61 -46.02 -25.16
CA SER A 75 -3.89 -45.73 -26.40
C SER A 75 -4.18 -46.74 -27.54
N GLN A 76 -4.58 -47.96 -27.15
CA GLN A 76 -4.91 -49.06 -28.10
C GLN A 76 -6.41 -49.10 -28.47
N LYS A 77 -7.26 -48.32 -27.76
CA LYS A 77 -8.70 -48.27 -28.02
C LYS A 77 -9.01 -47.34 -29.18
N SER A 78 -10.01 -47.72 -29.99
CA SER A 78 -10.62 -46.84 -31.00
C SER A 78 -11.69 -45.92 -30.44
N GLU A 79 -12.16 -46.22 -29.23
CA GLU A 79 -13.20 -45.47 -28.51
C GLU A 79 -12.77 -45.23 -27.06
N ILE A 80 -12.92 -43.98 -26.58
CA ILE A 80 -12.62 -43.60 -25.22
C ILE A 80 -13.81 -42.84 -24.63
N GLU A 81 -14.30 -43.28 -23.47
CA GLU A 81 -15.34 -42.61 -22.71
C GLU A 81 -14.73 -41.58 -21.76
N LEU A 82 -15.15 -40.32 -21.87
CA LEU A 82 -14.79 -39.22 -20.97
C LEU A 82 -15.96 -38.95 -20.02
N LYS A 83 -15.79 -39.27 -18.74
CA LYS A 83 -16.87 -39.24 -17.73
C LYS A 83 -16.89 -37.93 -16.98
N GLY A 84 -18.10 -37.52 -16.55
CA GLY A 84 -18.28 -36.39 -15.63
C GLY A 84 -18.08 -35.01 -16.25
N ILE A 85 -18.19 -34.91 -17.56
CA ILE A 85 -18.03 -33.66 -18.33
C ILE A 85 -19.24 -33.37 -19.20
N SER A 86 -19.58 -32.10 -19.39
CA SER A 86 -20.67 -31.66 -20.26
C SER A 86 -20.29 -31.80 -21.74
N ALA A 87 -21.14 -32.43 -22.56
CA ALA A 87 -20.95 -32.53 -24.01
C ALA A 87 -20.90 -31.13 -24.65
N ALA A 88 -21.70 -30.18 -24.18
CA ALA A 88 -21.71 -28.82 -24.71
C ALA A 88 -20.35 -28.11 -24.47
N ALA A 89 -19.80 -28.20 -23.25
CA ALA A 89 -18.50 -27.62 -22.94
C ALA A 89 -17.36 -28.32 -23.68
N PHE A 90 -17.45 -29.65 -23.85
CA PHE A 90 -16.45 -30.41 -24.57
C PHE A 90 -16.45 -30.06 -26.08
N HIS A 91 -17.59 -29.81 -26.70
CA HIS A 91 -17.67 -29.33 -28.08
C HIS A 91 -16.98 -27.97 -28.26
N VAL A 92 -17.13 -27.06 -27.28
CA VAL A 92 -16.44 -25.77 -27.30
C VAL A 92 -14.93 -25.95 -27.16
N LEU A 93 -14.48 -26.80 -26.22
CA LEU A 93 -13.06 -27.14 -26.07
C LEU A 93 -12.50 -27.75 -27.35
N LEU A 94 -13.21 -28.70 -27.94
CA LEU A 94 -12.78 -29.38 -29.18
C LEU A 94 -12.65 -28.37 -30.33
N LYS A 95 -13.61 -27.45 -30.49
CA LYS A 95 -13.51 -26.35 -31.45
C LYS A 95 -12.24 -25.52 -31.23
N TYR A 96 -11.94 -25.17 -29.97
CA TYR A 96 -10.69 -24.47 -29.62
C TYR A 96 -9.46 -25.29 -29.98
N VAL A 97 -9.46 -26.60 -29.72
CA VAL A 97 -8.33 -27.49 -30.08
C VAL A 97 -8.03 -27.46 -31.58
N TYR A 98 -9.06 -27.46 -32.41
CA TYR A 98 -8.91 -27.47 -33.87
C TYR A 98 -8.63 -26.09 -34.45
N THR A 99 -9.19 -25.03 -33.89
CA THR A 99 -9.15 -23.70 -34.52
C THR A 99 -8.22 -22.72 -33.82
N GLY A 100 -7.84 -22.99 -32.54
CA GLY A 100 -7.16 -22.02 -31.68
C GLY A 100 -8.04 -20.83 -31.27
N TYR A 101 -9.36 -20.88 -31.58
CA TYR A 101 -10.26 -19.75 -31.35
C TYR A 101 -11.52 -20.15 -30.59
N VAL A 102 -11.89 -19.32 -29.61
CA VAL A 102 -13.15 -19.40 -28.87
C VAL A 102 -13.65 -17.98 -28.53
N SER A 103 -14.97 -17.74 -28.64
CA SER A 103 -15.60 -16.48 -28.27
C SER A 103 -16.35 -16.66 -26.95
N LEU A 104 -15.74 -16.19 -25.84
CA LEU A 104 -16.30 -16.36 -24.50
C LEU A 104 -17.52 -15.45 -24.27
N SER A 105 -17.54 -14.25 -24.86
CA SER A 105 -18.62 -13.26 -24.68
C SER A 105 -19.97 -13.68 -25.26
N SER A 106 -20.00 -14.70 -26.14
CA SER A 106 -21.22 -15.23 -26.73
C SER A 106 -21.81 -16.43 -25.96
N MET A 107 -21.16 -16.84 -24.86
CA MET A 107 -21.52 -18.02 -24.08
C MET A 107 -22.25 -17.65 -22.79
N LYS A 108 -23.05 -18.59 -22.29
CA LYS A 108 -23.61 -18.52 -20.95
C LYS A 108 -22.51 -18.73 -19.91
N GLU A 109 -22.62 -18.11 -18.75
CA GLU A 109 -21.61 -18.17 -17.68
C GLU A 109 -21.34 -19.61 -17.21
N GLU A 110 -22.37 -20.46 -17.11
CA GLU A 110 -22.21 -21.86 -16.73
C GLU A 110 -21.33 -22.62 -17.73
N LEU A 111 -21.50 -22.34 -19.04
CA LEU A 111 -20.68 -22.96 -20.08
C LEU A 111 -19.22 -22.48 -20.02
N VAL A 112 -18.99 -21.20 -19.71
CA VAL A 112 -17.63 -20.65 -19.52
C VAL A 112 -16.96 -21.30 -18.31
N LYS A 113 -17.70 -21.50 -17.22
CA LYS A 113 -17.23 -22.22 -16.04
C LYS A 113 -16.83 -23.67 -16.35
N ASP A 114 -17.70 -24.40 -17.05
CA ASP A 114 -17.41 -25.78 -17.44
C ASP A 114 -16.20 -25.86 -18.39
N LEU A 115 -16.07 -24.89 -19.30
CA LEU A 115 -14.89 -24.77 -20.17
C LEU A 115 -13.61 -24.53 -19.38
N LEU A 116 -13.65 -23.72 -18.30
CA LEU A 116 -12.52 -23.53 -17.39
C LEU A 116 -12.09 -24.84 -16.74
N GLY A 117 -13.07 -25.62 -16.26
CA GLY A 117 -12.83 -26.95 -15.68
C GLY A 117 -12.18 -27.91 -16.67
N LEU A 118 -12.66 -27.94 -17.93
CA LEU A 118 -12.08 -28.75 -18.96
C LEU A 118 -10.67 -28.27 -19.36
N ALA A 119 -10.44 -26.98 -19.43
CA ALA A 119 -9.12 -26.41 -19.72
C ALA A 119 -8.09 -26.83 -18.66
N HIS A 120 -8.48 -26.77 -17.39
CA HIS A 120 -7.66 -27.25 -16.27
C HIS A 120 -7.43 -28.77 -16.34
N GLN A 121 -8.50 -29.56 -16.43
CA GLN A 121 -8.46 -31.04 -16.42
C GLN A 121 -7.63 -31.61 -17.57
N TYR A 122 -7.76 -31.04 -18.76
CA TYR A 122 -7.09 -31.52 -19.97
C TYR A 122 -5.79 -30.74 -20.30
N ALA A 123 -5.25 -29.98 -19.34
CA ALA A 123 -3.98 -29.29 -19.46
C ALA A 123 -3.87 -28.33 -20.68
N PHE A 124 -4.77 -27.34 -20.74
CA PHE A 124 -4.73 -26.24 -21.68
C PHE A 124 -4.43 -24.91 -20.93
N PRO A 125 -3.19 -24.66 -20.48
CA PRO A 125 -2.86 -23.53 -19.59
C PRO A 125 -3.15 -22.16 -20.22
N GLU A 126 -2.96 -22.00 -21.51
CA GLU A 126 -3.26 -20.75 -22.22
C GLU A 126 -4.76 -20.46 -22.26
N LEU A 127 -5.60 -21.49 -22.47
CA LEU A 127 -7.06 -21.36 -22.43
C LEU A 127 -7.53 -21.10 -21.00
N GLU A 128 -7.00 -21.82 -20.01
CA GLU A 128 -7.29 -21.62 -18.59
C GLU A 128 -7.00 -20.17 -18.17
N GLN A 129 -5.84 -19.62 -18.54
CA GLN A 129 -5.49 -18.24 -18.26
C GLN A 129 -6.44 -17.25 -18.95
N SER A 130 -6.75 -17.46 -20.23
CA SER A 130 -7.65 -16.58 -21.00
C SER A 130 -9.08 -16.59 -20.45
N VAL A 131 -9.60 -17.77 -20.07
CA VAL A 131 -10.93 -17.90 -19.45
C VAL A 131 -10.93 -17.28 -18.05
N SER A 132 -9.87 -17.47 -17.28
CA SER A 132 -9.71 -16.83 -15.95
C SER A 132 -9.70 -15.31 -16.05
N ASP A 133 -8.98 -14.74 -17.03
CA ASP A 133 -8.91 -13.29 -17.22
C ASP A 133 -10.26 -12.72 -17.71
N TYR A 134 -10.97 -13.47 -18.56
CA TYR A 134 -12.33 -13.11 -18.94
C TYR A 134 -13.27 -13.11 -17.73
N LEU A 135 -13.28 -14.18 -16.91
CA LEU A 135 -14.11 -14.26 -15.70
C LEU A 135 -13.81 -13.13 -14.71
N LYS A 136 -12.53 -12.75 -14.53
CA LYS A 136 -12.17 -11.55 -13.72
C LYS A 136 -12.84 -10.29 -14.24
N SER A 137 -12.92 -10.12 -15.57
CA SER A 137 -13.46 -8.91 -16.18
C SER A 137 -14.99 -8.78 -16.07
N ILE A 138 -15.70 -9.92 -15.91
CA ILE A 138 -17.17 -9.96 -15.82
C ILE A 138 -17.69 -10.23 -14.40
N LEU A 139 -16.82 -10.19 -13.37
CA LEU A 139 -17.24 -10.41 -11.99
C LEU A 139 -18.41 -9.48 -11.60
N SER A 140 -19.44 -10.09 -11.02
CA SER A 140 -20.68 -9.43 -10.61
C SER A 140 -21.18 -10.02 -9.28
N GLN A 141 -22.16 -9.40 -8.67
CA GLN A 141 -22.79 -9.91 -7.44
C GLN A 141 -23.46 -11.28 -7.65
N THR A 142 -23.92 -11.56 -8.88
CA THR A 142 -24.64 -12.78 -9.23
C THR A 142 -23.72 -13.97 -9.54
N ASN A 143 -22.51 -13.73 -10.05
CA ASN A 143 -21.61 -14.80 -10.48
C ASN A 143 -20.37 -15.00 -9.59
N MET A 144 -20.03 -14.04 -8.75
CA MET A 144 -18.81 -14.07 -7.94
C MET A 144 -18.69 -15.35 -7.11
N CYS A 145 -19.76 -15.75 -6.44
CA CYS A 145 -19.76 -16.96 -5.59
C CYS A 145 -19.45 -18.22 -6.41
N LEU A 146 -20.08 -18.37 -7.56
CA LEU A 146 -19.86 -19.50 -8.47
C LEU A 146 -18.43 -19.51 -9.02
N VAL A 147 -17.94 -18.34 -9.45
CA VAL A 147 -16.58 -18.20 -9.99
C VAL A 147 -15.56 -18.48 -8.88
N TYR A 148 -15.84 -18.05 -7.65
CA TYR A 148 -14.94 -18.28 -6.50
C TYR A 148 -14.84 -19.75 -6.13
N ASP A 149 -15.96 -20.49 -6.12
CA ASP A 149 -15.98 -21.94 -5.88
C ASP A 149 -15.10 -22.68 -6.90
N VAL A 150 -15.27 -22.37 -8.17
CA VAL A 150 -14.48 -22.98 -9.25
C VAL A 150 -13.01 -22.61 -9.15
N ALA A 151 -12.71 -21.34 -8.87
CA ALA A 151 -11.35 -20.88 -8.69
C ALA A 151 -10.66 -21.56 -7.49
N ASN A 152 -11.41 -21.81 -6.40
CA ASN A 152 -10.92 -22.51 -5.22
C ASN A 152 -10.71 -24.01 -5.51
N LEU A 153 -11.67 -24.65 -6.21
CA LEU A 153 -11.56 -26.05 -6.61
C LEU A 153 -10.29 -26.33 -7.42
N TYR A 154 -9.98 -25.47 -8.39
CA TYR A 154 -8.81 -25.62 -9.26
C TYR A 154 -7.57 -24.85 -8.78
N GLN A 155 -7.61 -24.25 -7.60
CA GLN A 155 -6.50 -23.50 -6.98
C GLN A 155 -5.93 -22.39 -7.88
N LEU A 156 -6.81 -21.70 -8.62
CA LEU A 156 -6.48 -20.61 -9.54
C LEU A 156 -6.24 -19.31 -8.74
N ARG A 157 -5.05 -19.16 -8.17
CA ARG A 157 -4.71 -18.10 -7.18
C ARG A 157 -5.07 -16.70 -7.65
N ALA A 158 -4.78 -16.34 -8.90
CA ALA A 158 -5.06 -15.02 -9.43
C ALA A 158 -6.57 -14.73 -9.57
N LEU A 159 -7.38 -15.73 -9.91
CA LEU A 159 -8.84 -15.63 -9.99
C LEU A 159 -9.45 -15.62 -8.58
N MET A 160 -8.97 -16.47 -7.66
CA MET A 160 -9.37 -16.44 -6.25
C MET A 160 -9.15 -15.06 -5.64
N GLU A 161 -7.98 -14.46 -5.86
CA GLU A 161 -7.68 -13.13 -5.31
C GLU A 161 -8.59 -12.04 -5.90
N ALA A 162 -8.91 -12.10 -7.19
CA ALA A 162 -9.87 -11.18 -7.80
C ALA A 162 -11.28 -11.34 -7.19
N CYS A 163 -11.74 -12.57 -6.96
CA CYS A 163 -13.02 -12.86 -6.29
C CYS A 163 -13.01 -12.33 -4.84
N ARG A 164 -11.92 -12.52 -4.11
CA ARG A 164 -11.76 -12.02 -2.74
C ARG A 164 -11.84 -10.49 -2.68
N GLN A 165 -11.13 -9.80 -3.55
CA GLN A 165 -11.16 -8.34 -3.63
C GLN A 165 -12.55 -7.81 -4.02
N TYR A 166 -13.24 -8.51 -4.91
CA TYR A 166 -14.61 -8.18 -5.25
C TYR A 166 -15.55 -8.38 -4.06
N ALA A 167 -15.41 -9.50 -3.35
CA ALA A 167 -16.20 -9.82 -2.16
C ALA A 167 -15.97 -8.81 -1.03
N ASP A 168 -14.74 -8.39 -0.80
CA ASP A 168 -14.40 -7.38 0.22
C ASP A 168 -15.08 -6.03 -0.06
N LYS A 169 -15.24 -5.65 -1.34
CA LYS A 169 -15.91 -4.40 -1.75
C LYS A 169 -17.44 -4.47 -1.67
N HIS A 170 -18.02 -5.64 -1.91
CA HIS A 170 -19.47 -5.86 -2.04
C HIS A 170 -20.01 -6.83 -0.98
N ALA A 171 -19.37 -6.90 0.18
CA ALA A 171 -19.62 -7.93 1.17
C ALA A 171 -21.10 -8.02 1.62
N THR A 172 -21.75 -6.88 1.86
CA THR A 172 -23.18 -6.84 2.27
C THR A 172 -24.09 -7.38 1.17
N ASP A 173 -23.88 -6.97 -0.08
CA ASP A 173 -24.70 -7.39 -1.21
C ASP A 173 -24.56 -8.88 -1.49
N ILE A 174 -23.33 -9.40 -1.38
CA ILE A 174 -23.02 -10.82 -1.56
C ILE A 174 -23.70 -11.67 -0.50
N LEU A 175 -23.63 -11.27 0.77
CA LEU A 175 -24.34 -11.97 1.83
C LEU A 175 -25.84 -12.08 1.57
N GLN A 176 -26.46 -11.10 0.91
CA GLN A 176 -27.88 -11.07 0.60
C GLN A 176 -28.25 -11.80 -0.70
N SER A 177 -27.26 -12.14 -1.54
CA SER A 177 -27.51 -12.77 -2.84
C SER A 177 -27.95 -14.24 -2.72
N GLU A 178 -28.73 -14.73 -3.69
CA GLU A 178 -29.07 -16.14 -3.82
C GLU A 178 -27.82 -17.00 -4.16
N ALA A 179 -26.85 -16.42 -4.86
CA ALA A 179 -25.59 -17.09 -5.20
C ALA A 179 -24.79 -17.48 -3.94
N PHE A 180 -24.90 -16.72 -2.86
CA PHE A 180 -24.26 -17.04 -1.57
C PHE A 180 -24.73 -18.38 -1.00
N LEU A 181 -26.00 -18.73 -1.21
CA LEU A 181 -26.58 -19.98 -0.70
C LEU A 181 -26.01 -21.23 -1.39
N GLN A 182 -25.40 -21.07 -2.57
CA GLN A 182 -24.80 -22.15 -3.35
C GLN A 182 -23.31 -22.38 -3.09
N LEU A 183 -22.70 -21.56 -2.23
CA LEU A 183 -21.26 -21.70 -1.90
C LEU A 183 -20.97 -23.04 -1.24
N SER A 184 -19.86 -23.66 -1.64
CA SER A 184 -19.34 -24.84 -0.96
C SER A 184 -18.88 -24.48 0.46
N PRO A 185 -18.96 -25.41 1.44
CA PRO A 185 -18.54 -25.16 2.83
C PRO A 185 -17.11 -24.65 2.92
N GLY A 186 -16.20 -25.20 2.09
CA GLY A 186 -14.79 -24.81 2.08
C GLY A 186 -14.58 -23.37 1.62
N THR A 187 -15.22 -22.97 0.52
CA THR A 187 -15.14 -21.61 -0.01
C THR A 187 -15.83 -20.62 0.92
N LEU A 188 -16.94 -21.00 1.55
CA LEU A 188 -17.62 -20.18 2.54
C LEU A 188 -16.72 -19.92 3.76
N CYS A 189 -16.05 -20.96 4.29
CA CYS A 189 -15.07 -20.80 5.36
C CYS A 189 -13.93 -19.84 4.97
N ASP A 190 -13.34 -20.02 3.78
CA ASP A 190 -12.26 -19.16 3.28
C ASP A 190 -12.71 -17.69 3.17
N LEU A 191 -13.92 -17.45 2.71
CA LEU A 191 -14.50 -16.11 2.64
C LEU A 191 -14.70 -15.48 4.03
N LEU A 192 -15.32 -16.22 4.96
CA LEU A 192 -15.69 -15.72 6.28
C LEU A 192 -14.52 -15.61 7.26
N GLN A 193 -13.40 -16.31 7.04
CA GLN A 193 -12.20 -16.18 7.87
C GLN A 193 -11.44 -14.87 7.63
N ARG A 194 -11.67 -14.22 6.50
CA ARG A 194 -10.94 -12.99 6.11
C ARG A 194 -11.31 -11.81 7.00
N ASP A 195 -10.30 -11.08 7.48
CA ASP A 195 -10.52 -9.84 8.22
C ASP A 195 -11.07 -8.71 7.34
N SER A 196 -10.82 -8.80 6.03
CA SER A 196 -11.24 -7.81 5.02
C SER A 196 -12.70 -7.93 4.59
N PHE A 197 -13.35 -9.07 4.88
CA PHE A 197 -14.80 -9.24 4.64
C PHE A 197 -15.58 -8.47 5.71
N CYS A 198 -15.69 -7.15 5.54
CA CYS A 198 -16.10 -6.19 6.56
C CYS A 198 -17.62 -6.01 6.61
N VAL A 199 -18.30 -6.90 7.33
CA VAL A 199 -19.74 -6.83 7.64
C VAL A 199 -19.96 -7.11 9.13
N ALA A 200 -21.07 -6.63 9.68
CA ALA A 200 -21.45 -6.93 11.07
C ALA A 200 -21.62 -8.46 11.27
N GLU A 201 -21.05 -9.00 12.35
CA GLU A 201 -21.05 -10.45 12.59
C GLU A 201 -22.46 -11.06 12.70
N ILE A 202 -23.43 -10.30 13.17
CA ILE A 202 -24.81 -10.77 13.21
C ILE A 202 -25.39 -10.97 11.80
N GLU A 203 -25.03 -10.11 10.83
CA GLU A 203 -25.46 -10.29 9.44
C GLU A 203 -24.78 -11.51 8.80
N ILE A 204 -23.51 -11.75 9.13
CA ILE A 204 -22.80 -12.96 8.71
C ILE A 204 -23.50 -14.20 9.30
N PHE A 205 -23.82 -14.18 10.58
CA PHE A 205 -24.55 -15.28 11.22
C PHE A 205 -25.91 -15.54 10.56
N ARG A 206 -26.68 -14.49 10.29
CA ARG A 206 -27.97 -14.59 9.57
C ARG A 206 -27.81 -15.20 8.17
N ALA A 207 -26.78 -14.83 7.46
CA ALA A 207 -26.48 -15.39 6.14
C ALA A 207 -26.08 -16.87 6.22
N VAL A 208 -25.25 -17.26 7.20
CA VAL A 208 -24.89 -18.66 7.46
C VAL A 208 -26.12 -19.49 7.83
N LEU A 209 -27.05 -18.93 8.62
CA LEU A 209 -28.30 -19.59 8.98
C LEU A 209 -29.16 -19.85 7.72
N ARG A 210 -29.30 -18.87 6.82
CA ARG A 210 -30.00 -19.04 5.53
C ARG A 210 -29.32 -20.08 4.64
N TRP A 211 -27.99 -20.02 4.53
CA TRP A 211 -27.19 -20.97 3.78
C TRP A 211 -27.39 -22.40 4.29
N TRP A 212 -27.35 -22.59 5.63
CA TRP A 212 -27.61 -23.89 6.25
C TRP A 212 -29.01 -24.41 5.96
N HIS A 213 -30.06 -23.60 6.13
CA HIS A 213 -31.41 -23.99 5.81
C HIS A 213 -31.62 -24.37 4.35
N HIS A 214 -30.98 -23.63 3.40
CA HIS A 214 -31.07 -23.94 1.99
C HIS A 214 -30.45 -25.30 1.66
N ASN A 215 -29.32 -25.64 2.24
CA ASN A 215 -28.58 -26.85 1.92
C ASN A 215 -29.04 -28.09 2.77
N SER A 216 -29.79 -27.89 3.84
CA SER A 216 -30.26 -28.99 4.72
C SER A 216 -31.59 -29.60 4.28
N TYR A 217 -32.31 -29.01 3.35
CA TYR A 217 -33.62 -29.48 2.92
C TYR A 217 -33.59 -30.72 2.00
N ASP A 218 -32.47 -31.03 1.37
CA ASP A 218 -32.38 -32.12 0.38
C ASP A 218 -31.95 -33.48 0.95
N ASP A 219 -31.48 -33.55 2.20
CA ASP A 219 -31.01 -34.81 2.78
C ASP A 219 -31.86 -35.19 4.02
N CYS A 220 -32.77 -36.12 3.86
CA CYS A 220 -33.52 -36.77 4.95
C CYS A 220 -32.61 -37.58 5.92
N ILE A 221 -31.32 -37.58 5.74
CA ILE A 221 -30.31 -38.24 6.59
C ILE A 221 -29.19 -37.21 6.85
N VAL A 222 -29.19 -36.61 8.04
CA VAL A 222 -28.08 -35.81 8.54
C VAL A 222 -26.87 -36.73 8.63
N LYS A 223 -25.96 -36.66 7.64
CA LYS A 223 -24.68 -37.39 7.69
C LYS A 223 -23.77 -36.67 8.70
N GLU A 224 -22.95 -37.43 9.40
CA GLU A 224 -21.92 -36.90 10.33
C GLU A 224 -21.03 -35.83 9.64
N ASP A 225 -20.77 -35.99 8.35
CA ASP A 225 -19.96 -35.08 7.53
C ASP A 225 -20.59 -33.69 7.41
N THR A 226 -21.90 -33.58 7.19
CA THR A 226 -22.62 -32.30 7.09
C THR A 226 -22.61 -31.50 8.40
N THR A 227 -22.64 -32.18 9.53
CA THR A 227 -22.53 -31.54 10.84
C THR A 227 -21.13 -30.97 11.09
N ASN A 228 -20.10 -31.67 10.63
CA ASN A 228 -18.70 -31.21 10.73
C ASN A 228 -18.45 -29.99 9.83
N GLU A 229 -19.03 -29.96 8.63
CA GLU A 229 -18.97 -28.83 7.70
C GLU A 229 -19.62 -27.59 8.31
N LEU A 230 -20.84 -27.71 8.83
CA LEU A 230 -21.51 -26.61 9.55
C LEU A 230 -20.68 -26.09 10.71
N ASN A 231 -20.12 -26.97 11.53
CA ASN A 231 -19.27 -26.56 12.66
C ASN A 231 -18.03 -25.80 12.19
N SER A 232 -17.47 -26.16 11.03
CA SER A 232 -16.33 -25.44 10.44
C SER A 232 -16.72 -24.03 9.98
N VAL A 233 -17.89 -23.89 9.34
CA VAL A 233 -18.42 -22.57 8.93
C VAL A 233 -18.74 -21.71 10.15
N LEU A 234 -19.42 -22.26 11.17
CA LEU A 234 -19.77 -21.53 12.40
C LEU A 234 -18.53 -21.03 13.18
N LYS A 235 -17.42 -21.76 13.14
CA LYS A 235 -16.14 -21.29 13.72
C LYS A 235 -15.57 -20.05 13.01
N SER A 236 -15.98 -19.79 11.76
CA SER A 236 -15.56 -18.60 11.03
C SER A 236 -16.38 -17.35 11.39
N VAL A 237 -17.51 -17.52 12.12
CA VAL A 237 -18.31 -16.43 12.68
C VAL A 237 -17.70 -15.98 14.01
N ARG A 238 -17.43 -14.70 14.15
CA ARG A 238 -16.72 -14.12 15.31
C ARG A 238 -17.71 -13.76 16.43
N LEU A 239 -18.26 -14.75 17.08
CA LEU A 239 -19.28 -14.60 18.14
C LEU A 239 -18.95 -13.55 19.22
N PRO A 240 -17.68 -13.35 19.65
CA PRO A 240 -17.35 -12.31 20.61
C PRO A 240 -17.67 -10.87 20.14
N LEU A 241 -17.82 -10.64 18.82
CA LEU A 241 -18.17 -9.33 18.26
C LEU A 241 -19.69 -9.10 18.17
N ILE A 242 -20.50 -10.13 18.31
CA ILE A 242 -21.98 -10.04 18.36
C ILE A 242 -22.41 -9.45 19.71
N THR A 243 -23.40 -8.58 19.72
CA THR A 243 -23.90 -8.00 20.98
C THR A 243 -24.57 -9.04 21.86
N LEU A 244 -24.55 -8.82 23.18
CA LEU A 244 -25.22 -9.73 24.13
C LEU A 244 -26.70 -9.94 23.81
N SER A 245 -27.41 -8.88 23.41
CA SER A 245 -28.80 -8.94 23.02
C SER A 245 -29.04 -9.85 21.82
N GLU A 246 -28.22 -9.72 20.78
CA GLU A 246 -28.29 -10.54 19.56
C GLU A 246 -27.90 -11.99 19.83
N LEU A 247 -26.86 -12.23 20.66
CA LEU A 247 -26.47 -13.59 21.08
C LEU A 247 -27.60 -14.32 21.77
N LEU A 248 -28.33 -13.63 22.66
CA LEU A 248 -29.43 -14.25 23.44
C LEU A 248 -30.75 -14.37 22.66
N ASN A 249 -31.05 -13.40 21.80
CA ASN A 249 -32.36 -13.32 21.13
C ASN A 249 -32.37 -13.91 19.71
N GLU A 250 -31.20 -14.03 19.05
CA GLU A 250 -31.09 -14.52 17.67
C GLU A 250 -30.21 -15.78 17.57
N VAL A 251 -28.97 -15.72 18.09
CA VAL A 251 -28.01 -16.83 17.95
C VAL A 251 -28.47 -18.04 18.77
N ARG A 252 -28.79 -17.84 20.06
CA ARG A 252 -29.22 -18.93 20.96
C ARG A 252 -30.50 -19.66 20.50
N PRO A 253 -31.57 -18.97 20.07
CA PRO A 253 -32.78 -19.62 19.59
C PRO A 253 -32.63 -20.41 18.28
N SER A 254 -31.57 -20.17 17.50
CA SER A 254 -31.29 -20.92 16.26
C SER A 254 -30.91 -22.38 16.51
N HIS A 255 -30.48 -22.71 17.74
CA HIS A 255 -29.97 -24.04 18.14
C HIS A 255 -28.74 -24.55 17.33
N LEU A 256 -28.15 -23.72 16.45
CA LEU A 256 -26.94 -24.08 15.71
C LEU A 256 -25.67 -23.95 16.54
N VAL A 257 -25.66 -23.06 17.53
CA VAL A 257 -24.54 -22.80 18.42
C VAL A 257 -24.92 -23.25 19.83
N SER A 258 -24.08 -24.09 20.44
CA SER A 258 -24.33 -24.53 21.81
C SER A 258 -24.27 -23.38 22.82
N SER A 259 -24.99 -23.48 23.91
CA SER A 259 -24.98 -22.48 24.99
C SER A 259 -23.57 -22.29 25.58
N ASP A 260 -22.76 -23.34 25.63
CA ASP A 260 -21.39 -23.29 26.16
C ASP A 260 -20.50 -22.44 25.28
N VAL A 261 -20.59 -22.60 23.93
CA VAL A 261 -19.84 -21.78 22.97
C VAL A 261 -20.22 -20.29 23.05
N ILE A 262 -21.53 -20.00 23.29
CA ILE A 262 -21.98 -18.63 23.52
C ILE A 262 -21.38 -18.05 24.80
N LEU A 263 -21.37 -18.84 25.89
CA LEU A 263 -20.75 -18.43 27.16
C LEU A 263 -19.26 -18.22 27.04
N ASP A 264 -18.55 -19.07 26.30
CA ASP A 264 -17.11 -18.92 26.01
C ASP A 264 -16.83 -17.63 25.21
N ALA A 265 -17.67 -17.32 24.23
CA ALA A 265 -17.57 -16.06 23.46
C ALA A 265 -17.79 -14.82 24.34
N LEU A 266 -18.76 -14.86 25.26
CA LEU A 266 -19.00 -13.79 26.23
C LEU A 266 -17.84 -13.65 27.21
N LYS A 267 -17.30 -14.77 27.72
CA LYS A 267 -16.13 -14.80 28.59
C LYS A 267 -14.93 -14.17 27.87
N PHE A 268 -14.64 -14.62 26.66
CA PHE A 268 -13.56 -14.07 25.84
C PHE A 268 -13.69 -12.54 25.67
N ARG A 269 -14.89 -12.05 25.33
CA ARG A 269 -15.14 -10.62 25.16
C ARG A 269 -14.93 -9.81 26.44
N THR A 270 -15.25 -10.38 27.61
CA THR A 270 -15.14 -9.67 28.91
C THR A 270 -13.74 -9.72 29.50
N GLU A 271 -12.97 -10.77 29.23
CA GLU A 271 -11.63 -10.97 29.78
C GLU A 271 -10.53 -10.42 28.85
N SER A 272 -10.77 -10.35 27.52
CA SER A 272 -9.80 -9.85 26.55
C SER A 272 -9.80 -8.32 26.49
N ARG A 273 -8.65 -7.75 26.12
CA ARG A 273 -8.57 -6.34 25.75
C ARG A 273 -9.34 -6.11 24.45
N ASP A 274 -9.90 -4.92 24.26
CA ASP A 274 -10.61 -4.57 23.02
C ASP A 274 -9.70 -4.72 21.78
N SER A 275 -8.43 -4.39 21.92
CA SER A 275 -7.40 -4.53 20.89
C SER A 275 -7.11 -5.96 20.45
N ASP A 276 -7.48 -6.97 21.26
CA ASP A 276 -7.24 -8.39 21.00
C ASP A 276 -8.46 -9.07 20.38
N LEU A 277 -9.59 -8.36 20.26
CA LEU A 277 -10.76 -8.85 19.59
C LEU A 277 -10.52 -8.95 18.07
N PRO A 278 -11.02 -10.01 17.41
CA PRO A 278 -10.79 -10.27 15.99
C PRO A 278 -11.71 -9.40 15.12
N TYR A 279 -11.51 -8.09 15.11
CA TYR A 279 -12.31 -7.16 14.31
C TYR A 279 -12.15 -7.37 12.81
N ARG A 280 -13.19 -7.00 12.05
CA ARG A 280 -13.14 -6.88 10.59
C ARG A 280 -13.00 -5.42 10.19
N GLY A 281 -12.27 -5.18 9.08
CA GLY A 281 -12.06 -3.83 8.56
C GLY A 281 -11.93 -3.82 7.05
N GLN A 282 -12.27 -2.69 6.43
CA GLN A 282 -12.11 -2.52 5.00
C GLN A 282 -10.63 -2.61 4.60
N LEU A 283 -10.35 -3.37 3.55
CA LEU A 283 -9.03 -3.47 2.93
C LEU A 283 -9.03 -2.64 1.64
N MET A 284 -8.32 -1.53 1.65
CA MET A 284 -8.18 -0.62 0.51
C MET A 284 -6.68 -0.39 0.22
N PRO A 285 -6.04 -1.28 -0.57
CA PRO A 285 -4.61 -1.16 -0.88
C PRO A 285 -4.29 0.19 -1.52
N GLU A 286 -3.20 0.83 -1.07
CA GLU A 286 -2.67 2.09 -1.59
C GLU A 286 -3.63 3.30 -1.53
N VAL A 287 -4.78 3.18 -0.84
CA VAL A 287 -5.74 4.28 -0.65
C VAL A 287 -5.54 4.89 0.74
N ASN A 288 -5.47 6.22 0.80
CA ASN A 288 -5.46 6.96 2.07
C ASN A 288 -6.83 6.91 2.75
N VAL A 289 -7.02 5.99 3.71
CA VAL A 289 -8.28 5.83 4.46
C VAL A 289 -8.50 6.93 5.51
N ALA A 290 -7.48 7.73 5.83
CA ALA A 290 -7.61 8.89 6.72
C ALA A 290 -8.04 10.18 6.00
N HIS A 291 -8.39 10.12 4.71
CA HIS A 291 -8.83 11.29 3.97
C HIS A 291 -10.28 11.66 4.32
N SER A 292 -10.56 12.97 4.45
CA SER A 292 -11.89 13.52 4.77
C SER A 292 -13.00 13.08 3.79
N ARG A 293 -12.67 12.89 2.49
CA ARG A 293 -13.60 12.36 1.47
C ARG A 293 -14.11 10.95 1.78
N LEU A 294 -13.35 10.15 2.52
CA LEU A 294 -13.75 8.83 2.99
C LEU A 294 -14.42 8.86 4.37
N GLY A 295 -14.80 10.06 4.85
CA GLY A 295 -15.50 10.24 6.11
C GLY A 295 -14.59 10.27 7.34
N ALA A 296 -13.27 10.36 7.18
CA ALA A 296 -12.36 10.54 8.30
C ALA A 296 -12.53 11.93 8.92
N GLN A 297 -12.40 12.03 10.25
CA GLN A 297 -12.62 13.25 11.01
C GLN A 297 -11.59 13.40 12.14
N VAL A 298 -11.14 14.62 12.38
CA VAL A 298 -10.31 14.96 13.53
C VAL A 298 -11.22 15.20 14.75
N LEU A 299 -11.12 14.35 15.76
CA LEU A 299 -11.92 14.45 16.98
C LEU A 299 -11.28 15.35 18.03
N GLN A 300 -9.96 15.30 18.17
CA GLN A 300 -9.19 16.06 19.14
C GLN A 300 -7.98 16.73 18.46
N GLY A 301 -7.59 17.93 18.93
CA GLY A 301 -6.56 18.79 18.37
C GLY A 301 -7.10 20.21 18.15
N GLU A 302 -6.21 21.18 17.97
CA GLU A 302 -6.51 22.55 17.60
C GLU A 302 -6.32 22.74 16.08
N MET A 303 -7.07 23.66 15.45
CA MET A 303 -6.99 23.95 14.00
C MET A 303 -7.25 22.71 13.10
N ARG A 304 -8.35 22.02 13.31
CA ARG A 304 -8.64 20.65 12.82
C ARG A 304 -8.85 20.51 11.30
N THR A 305 -8.99 21.59 10.57
CA THR A 305 -9.49 21.56 9.17
C THR A 305 -8.47 21.11 8.16
N ALA A 306 -7.18 21.30 8.43
CA ALA A 306 -6.10 21.05 7.48
C ALA A 306 -5.54 19.63 7.49
N LEU A 307 -5.70 18.86 8.59
CA LEU A 307 -4.96 17.60 8.79
C LEU A 307 -5.26 16.52 7.75
N LEU A 308 -6.52 16.45 7.28
CA LEU A 308 -7.06 15.35 6.46
C LEU A 308 -7.57 15.80 5.10
N ASP A 309 -7.22 17.02 4.65
CA ASP A 309 -7.67 17.58 3.38
C ASP A 309 -6.79 17.19 2.18
N GLY A 310 -5.61 16.61 2.44
CA GLY A 310 -4.63 16.21 1.44
C GLY A 310 -3.72 17.35 0.96
N GLU A 311 -3.85 18.58 1.52
CA GLU A 311 -2.98 19.69 1.18
C GLU A 311 -1.67 19.60 1.99
N THR A 312 -0.54 19.58 1.29
CA THR A 312 0.78 19.38 1.89
C THR A 312 1.80 20.45 1.49
N THR A 313 1.36 21.50 0.80
CA THR A 313 2.21 22.55 0.27
C THR A 313 1.93 23.93 0.87
N ASN A 314 0.67 24.24 1.13
CA ASN A 314 0.20 25.56 1.56
C ASN A 314 0.03 25.63 3.08
N TYR A 315 1.13 25.58 3.82
CA TYR A 315 1.15 25.79 5.28
C TYR A 315 2.24 26.79 5.68
N ASP A 316 1.96 27.55 6.71
CA ASP A 316 2.86 28.58 7.26
C ASP A 316 2.82 28.59 8.81
N MET A 317 3.20 29.70 9.44
CA MET A 317 3.20 29.84 10.91
C MET A 317 1.80 29.94 11.51
N GLU A 318 0.78 30.27 10.73
CA GLU A 318 -0.56 30.62 11.21
C GLU A 318 -1.62 29.59 10.79
N ARG A 319 -1.38 28.82 9.72
CA ARG A 319 -2.40 27.94 9.13
C ARG A 319 -1.81 26.70 8.45
N GLY A 320 -2.68 25.75 8.03
CA GLY A 320 -2.32 24.57 7.29
C GLY A 320 -1.72 23.46 8.17
N PHE A 321 -1.99 23.46 9.48
CA PHE A 321 -1.58 22.44 10.43
C PHE A 321 -2.63 22.22 11.51
N THR A 322 -2.54 21.08 12.18
CA THR A 322 -3.25 20.78 13.43
C THR A 322 -2.21 20.65 14.54
N ARG A 323 -2.54 21.10 15.73
CA ARG A 323 -1.59 21.12 16.84
C ARG A 323 -2.20 20.67 18.16
N HIS A 324 -1.33 20.31 19.11
CA HIS A 324 -1.69 20.17 20.52
C HIS A 324 -0.53 20.62 21.43
N PRO A 325 -0.82 21.13 22.65
CA PRO A 325 0.20 21.43 23.65
C PRO A 325 0.92 20.14 24.08
N ILE A 326 2.24 20.20 24.29
CA ILE A 326 3.03 19.11 24.88
C ILE A 326 2.98 19.30 26.38
N GLU A 327 2.00 18.67 27.03
CA GLU A 327 1.81 18.72 28.48
C GLU A 327 1.89 17.32 29.09
N ASP A 328 1.98 17.22 30.40
CA ASP A 328 2.04 15.97 31.15
C ASP A 328 0.73 15.18 30.95
N GLY A 329 0.77 14.15 30.12
CA GLY A 329 -0.21 13.08 29.99
C GLY A 329 -1.33 13.33 28.97
N ASN A 330 -1.35 12.56 27.93
CA ASN A 330 -2.51 12.16 27.09
C ASN A 330 -3.25 13.18 26.20
N ALA A 331 -2.87 14.44 26.16
CA ALA A 331 -3.32 15.30 25.08
C ALA A 331 -2.66 14.83 23.78
N GLY A 332 -3.43 14.69 22.71
CA GLY A 332 -2.94 14.25 21.42
C GLY A 332 -3.91 14.68 20.33
N ILE A 333 -3.51 14.47 19.08
CA ILE A 333 -4.39 14.63 17.93
C ILE A 333 -5.05 13.27 17.69
N VAL A 334 -6.39 13.24 17.73
CA VAL A 334 -7.16 12.00 17.53
C VAL A 334 -7.96 12.10 16.24
N VAL A 335 -7.75 11.13 15.37
CA VAL A 335 -8.44 10.95 14.08
C VAL A 335 -9.33 9.72 14.16
N ARG A 336 -10.59 9.85 13.73
CA ARG A 336 -11.52 8.74 13.50
C ARG A 336 -11.57 8.47 11.99
N LEU A 337 -11.30 7.25 11.58
CA LEU A 337 -11.50 6.82 10.19
C LEU A 337 -12.99 6.73 9.85
N GLY A 338 -13.35 6.88 8.60
CA GLY A 338 -14.74 6.79 8.13
C GLY A 338 -15.38 5.41 8.39
N GLN A 339 -14.60 4.35 8.23
CA GLN A 339 -14.94 2.96 8.55
C GLN A 339 -13.75 2.28 9.26
N PRO A 340 -13.96 1.20 10.03
CA PRO A 340 -12.88 0.33 10.45
C PRO A 340 -12.08 -0.13 9.23
N SER A 341 -10.77 0.07 9.23
CA SER A 341 -9.92 -0.21 8.08
C SER A 341 -8.68 -1.00 8.50
N ILE A 342 -8.25 -1.92 7.65
CA ILE A 342 -6.99 -2.64 7.82
C ILE A 342 -5.88 -1.73 7.33
N ILE A 343 -4.96 -1.37 8.20
CA ILE A 343 -3.79 -0.54 7.89
C ILE A 343 -2.51 -1.14 8.47
N ASN A 344 -1.38 -0.84 7.84
CA ASN A 344 -0.03 -1.21 8.27
C ASN A 344 1.00 -0.11 8.02
N HIS A 345 0.56 1.03 7.50
CA HIS A 345 1.42 2.14 7.13
C HIS A 345 0.74 3.48 7.39
N ILE A 346 1.44 4.38 8.05
CA ILE A 346 1.00 5.77 8.28
C ILE A 346 2.08 6.71 7.77
N LYS A 347 1.67 7.77 7.06
CA LYS A 347 2.52 8.90 6.72
C LYS A 347 2.09 10.11 7.53
N VAL A 348 3.06 10.83 8.08
CA VAL A 348 2.83 12.06 8.84
C VAL A 348 3.75 13.14 8.31
N LEU A 349 3.22 14.30 7.97
CA LEU A 349 4.01 15.49 7.70
C LEU A 349 4.04 16.36 8.96
N LEU A 350 5.18 16.39 9.61
CA LEU A 350 5.46 17.31 10.71
C LEU A 350 5.76 18.70 10.14
N TRP A 351 5.37 19.75 10.84
CA TRP A 351 5.65 21.13 10.40
C TRP A 351 7.17 21.38 10.31
N ASP A 352 7.68 21.83 9.18
CA ASP A 352 9.12 21.85 8.84
C ASP A 352 9.61 23.13 8.17
N ARG A 353 8.89 24.26 8.34
CA ARG A 353 9.31 25.54 7.75
C ARG A 353 10.52 26.17 8.43
N ASP A 354 10.95 25.64 9.57
CA ASP A 354 12.22 25.96 10.23
C ASP A 354 12.98 24.67 10.59
N MET A 355 14.05 24.77 11.37
CA MET A 355 14.92 23.64 11.74
C MET A 355 14.47 22.88 13.00
N ARG A 356 13.22 23.10 13.45
CA ARG A 356 12.70 22.38 14.62
C ARG A 356 12.54 20.88 14.35
N SER A 357 12.68 20.12 15.40
CA SER A 357 12.45 18.67 15.40
C SER A 357 11.47 18.29 16.50
N TYR A 358 10.78 17.18 16.29
CA TYR A 358 9.76 16.68 17.19
C TYR A 358 10.05 15.24 17.61
N SER A 359 9.60 14.89 18.82
CA SER A 359 9.48 13.49 19.23
C SER A 359 8.01 13.17 19.48
N TYR A 360 7.58 11.95 19.18
CA TYR A 360 6.18 11.56 19.24
C TYR A 360 6.00 10.04 19.31
N PHE A 361 4.78 9.61 19.59
CA PHE A 361 4.34 8.23 19.40
C PHE A 361 2.97 8.18 18.71
N ILE A 362 2.64 7.04 18.11
CA ILE A 362 1.35 6.78 17.48
C ILE A 362 0.70 5.58 18.13
N GLU A 363 -0.58 5.72 18.44
CA GLU A 363 -1.43 4.68 19.00
C GLU A 363 -2.68 4.53 18.16
N VAL A 364 -3.21 3.30 18.11
CA VAL A 364 -4.43 2.97 17.38
C VAL A 364 -5.43 2.25 18.30
N SER A 365 -6.72 2.39 17.98
CA SER A 365 -7.80 1.84 18.80
C SER A 365 -9.04 1.54 17.96
N MET A 366 -9.92 0.66 18.46
CA MET A 366 -11.26 0.44 17.92
C MET A 366 -12.35 1.20 18.71
N ASP A 367 -12.15 1.48 20.01
CA ASP A 367 -13.14 2.01 20.93
C ASP A 367 -12.79 3.34 21.62
N GLN A 368 -11.60 3.91 21.36
CA GLN A 368 -10.99 5.11 22.02
C GLN A 368 -10.63 4.91 23.50
N ARG A 369 -10.71 3.72 24.05
CA ARG A 369 -10.38 3.42 25.46
C ARG A 369 -9.14 2.56 25.53
N ASP A 370 -9.11 1.47 24.79
CA ASP A 370 -7.96 0.58 24.68
C ASP A 370 -7.08 1.02 23.50
N TRP A 371 -5.90 1.55 23.81
CA TRP A 371 -4.95 2.05 22.84
C TRP A 371 -3.73 1.13 22.74
N VAL A 372 -3.35 0.82 21.52
CA VAL A 372 -2.14 0.04 21.20
C VAL A 372 -1.13 0.98 20.56
N ARG A 373 0.05 1.10 21.17
CA ARG A 373 1.16 1.84 20.61
C ARG A 373 1.76 1.05 19.45
N VAL A 374 1.73 1.62 18.26
CA VAL A 374 2.23 1.00 17.02
C VAL A 374 3.53 1.62 16.54
N VAL A 375 3.87 2.82 17.04
CA VAL A 375 5.12 3.52 16.75
C VAL A 375 5.52 4.31 18.00
N ASP A 376 6.79 4.19 18.42
CA ASP A 376 7.36 5.00 19.50
C ASP A 376 8.65 5.69 19.06
N TYR A 377 8.50 6.97 18.70
CA TYR A 377 9.61 7.86 18.35
C TYR A 377 9.84 8.92 19.43
N SER A 378 9.49 8.62 20.69
CA SER A 378 9.67 9.54 21.84
C SER A 378 11.12 9.91 22.12
N ASN A 379 12.07 9.05 21.74
CA ASN A 379 13.50 9.22 21.94
C ASN A 379 14.27 9.68 20.69
N TYR A 380 13.54 10.03 19.62
CA TYR A 380 14.11 10.39 18.33
C TYR A 380 13.67 11.80 17.92
N HIS A 381 14.57 12.60 17.38
CA HIS A 381 14.25 13.91 16.82
C HIS A 381 13.86 13.79 15.34
N CYS A 382 12.57 13.81 15.07
CA CYS A 382 11.99 13.66 13.73
C CYS A 382 11.65 15.02 13.10
N ARG A 383 11.66 15.11 11.77
CA ARG A 383 11.36 16.32 11.02
C ARG A 383 10.71 15.99 9.68
N SER A 384 9.79 16.86 9.19
CA SER A 384 9.18 16.74 7.88
C SER A 384 8.41 15.41 7.71
N TRP A 385 8.50 14.75 6.55
CA TRP A 385 7.76 13.52 6.26
C TRP A 385 8.27 12.32 7.05
N GLN A 386 7.36 11.69 7.78
CA GLN A 386 7.53 10.44 8.49
C GLN A 386 6.80 9.33 7.75
N ARG A 387 7.45 8.20 7.52
CA ARG A 387 6.87 6.98 6.93
C ARG A 387 7.04 5.86 7.92
N VAL A 388 5.95 5.45 8.57
CA VAL A 388 6.01 4.47 9.65
C VAL A 388 5.22 3.23 9.26
N TYR A 389 5.77 2.06 9.57
CA TYR A 389 5.20 0.76 9.26
C TYR A 389 5.06 -0.06 10.53
N PHE A 390 4.01 -0.86 10.61
CA PHE A 390 3.73 -1.73 11.74
C PHE A 390 2.96 -2.98 11.25
N PRO A 391 2.83 -4.07 12.06
CA PRO A 391 2.02 -5.23 11.72
C PRO A 391 0.59 -4.80 11.39
N GLN A 392 0.03 -5.34 10.28
CA GLN A 392 -1.33 -5.01 9.86
C GLN A 392 -2.34 -5.27 10.98
N ARG A 393 -3.31 -4.38 11.11
CA ARG A 393 -4.42 -4.52 12.04
C ARG A 393 -5.62 -3.67 11.66
N VAL A 394 -6.79 -4.03 12.19
CA VAL A 394 -8.01 -3.23 12.01
C VAL A 394 -7.96 -2.03 12.94
N VAL A 395 -8.22 -0.84 12.39
CA VAL A 395 -8.14 0.43 13.10
C VAL A 395 -9.38 1.27 12.82
N ARG A 396 -9.94 1.88 13.86
CA ARG A 396 -11.01 2.89 13.77
C ARG A 396 -10.53 4.28 14.16
N PHE A 397 -9.61 4.34 15.13
CA PHE A 397 -9.07 5.58 15.66
C PHE A 397 -7.55 5.56 15.66
N ILE A 398 -6.96 6.69 15.27
CA ILE A 398 -5.51 6.92 15.30
C ILE A 398 -5.27 8.10 16.23
N ARG A 399 -4.36 7.96 17.19
CA ARG A 399 -3.90 9.03 18.08
C ARG A 399 -2.41 9.25 17.85
N ILE A 400 -2.02 10.50 17.56
CA ILE A 400 -0.63 10.92 17.54
C ILE A 400 -0.37 11.88 18.69
N VAL A 401 0.65 11.60 19.49
CA VAL A 401 1.00 12.36 20.69
C VAL A 401 2.43 12.85 20.58
N GLY A 402 2.61 14.17 20.51
CA GLY A 402 3.93 14.81 20.58
C GLY A 402 4.46 14.81 21.99
N THR A 403 5.70 14.40 22.16
CA THR A 403 6.39 14.33 23.46
C THR A 403 7.47 15.39 23.62
N HIS A 404 8.01 15.88 22.50
CA HIS A 404 9.05 16.91 22.49
C HIS A 404 8.99 17.77 21.22
N ASN A 405 9.37 19.04 21.37
CA ASN A 405 9.66 19.96 20.28
C ASN A 405 10.90 20.80 20.70
N THR A 406 11.88 20.89 19.83
CA THR A 406 13.16 21.56 20.13
C THR A 406 13.06 23.08 20.30
N VAL A 407 11.95 23.69 19.89
CA VAL A 407 11.75 25.16 19.88
C VAL A 407 10.74 25.60 20.93
N ASN A 408 9.61 24.91 21.08
CA ASN A 408 8.55 25.28 22.02
C ASN A 408 7.80 24.03 22.55
N LYS A 409 6.73 24.24 23.32
CA LYS A 409 5.94 23.16 23.92
C LYS A 409 4.66 22.84 23.13
N VAL A 410 4.70 22.93 21.80
CA VAL A 410 3.56 22.64 20.93
C VAL A 410 3.97 21.66 19.85
N PHE A 411 3.17 20.63 19.66
CA PHE A 411 3.36 19.65 18.59
C PHE A 411 2.48 20.02 17.39
N HIS A 412 3.07 20.07 16.20
CA HIS A 412 2.40 20.52 14.97
C HIS A 412 2.45 19.42 13.92
N VAL A 413 1.30 19.10 13.32
CA VAL A 413 1.16 18.13 12.24
C VAL A 413 0.42 18.78 11.07
N VAL A 414 1.01 18.76 9.89
CA VAL A 414 0.45 19.31 8.65
C VAL A 414 -0.50 18.32 7.99
N SER A 415 -0.08 17.05 7.87
CA SER A 415 -0.88 16.01 7.24
C SER A 415 -0.72 14.67 7.96
N LEU A 416 -1.80 13.88 8.00
CA LEU A 416 -1.82 12.50 8.46
C LEU A 416 -2.54 11.65 7.44
N GLU A 417 -1.87 10.63 6.94
CA GLU A 417 -2.38 9.68 5.96
C GLU A 417 -2.23 8.26 6.49
N ALA A 418 -3.19 7.40 6.22
CA ALA A 418 -3.18 5.99 6.66
C ALA A 418 -3.48 5.05 5.50
N TYR A 419 -2.69 3.97 5.38
CA TYR A 419 -2.70 3.07 4.23
C TYR A 419 -2.60 1.60 4.65
N TYR A 420 -3.09 0.73 3.78
CA TYR A 420 -2.59 -0.62 3.67
C TYR A 420 -1.58 -0.68 2.52
N SER A 421 -0.32 -0.98 2.82
CA SER A 421 0.73 -1.18 1.81
C SER A 421 1.07 -2.66 1.70
N PRO A 422 1.01 -3.27 0.50
CA PRO A 422 1.43 -4.66 0.29
C PRO A 422 2.96 -4.81 0.31
N VAL A 423 3.70 -3.71 0.34
CA VAL A 423 5.17 -3.71 0.34
C VAL A 423 5.70 -4.23 1.66
N VAL A 424 6.54 -5.26 1.60
CA VAL A 424 7.21 -5.81 2.78
C VAL A 424 8.43 -4.96 3.12
N VAL A 425 8.35 -4.23 4.23
CA VAL A 425 9.43 -3.41 4.78
C VAL A 425 10.10 -4.18 5.93
N ARG A 426 11.44 -4.26 5.90
CA ARG A 426 12.19 -4.86 7.01
C ARG A 426 12.22 -3.88 8.18
N LEU A 427 11.75 -4.35 9.34
CA LEU A 427 11.77 -3.60 10.59
C LEU A 427 12.68 -4.31 11.60
N GLU A 428 13.45 -3.53 12.35
CA GLU A 428 14.18 -3.98 13.54
C GLU A 428 13.82 -3.03 14.71
N LYS A 429 13.24 -3.58 15.77
CA LYS A 429 12.73 -2.80 16.92
C LYS A 429 11.83 -1.63 16.48
N GLU A 430 10.88 -1.92 15.58
CA GLU A 430 9.91 -0.96 15.01
C GLU A 430 10.53 0.12 14.11
N LEU A 431 11.84 0.09 13.86
CA LEU A 431 12.52 1.01 12.96
C LEU A 431 12.79 0.37 11.60
N ILE A 432 12.72 1.17 10.54
CA ILE A 432 13.02 0.72 9.18
C ILE A 432 14.51 0.43 9.03
N VAL A 433 14.84 -0.72 8.44
CA VAL A 433 16.17 -1.06 7.94
C VAL A 433 16.19 -0.73 6.45
N PRO A 434 16.75 0.41 6.04
CA PRO A 434 16.69 0.85 4.66
C PRO A 434 17.62 0.03 3.76
N LYS A 435 17.14 -0.30 2.54
CA LYS A 435 17.96 -0.92 1.48
C LYS A 435 18.62 0.12 0.60
N HIS A 436 17.95 1.27 0.41
CA HIS A 436 18.39 2.36 -0.46
C HIS A 436 18.79 3.58 0.37
N ASN A 437 19.55 4.47 -0.25
CA ASN A 437 19.99 5.71 0.39
C ASN A 437 18.80 6.54 0.90
N VAL A 438 18.73 6.76 2.22
CA VAL A 438 17.71 7.60 2.85
C VAL A 438 18.19 9.04 3.12
N ALA A 439 19.48 9.32 2.93
CA ALA A 439 20.04 10.65 3.03
C ALA A 439 19.80 11.45 1.73
N THR A 440 18.54 11.60 1.33
CA THR A 440 18.14 12.30 0.10
C THR A 440 17.08 13.37 0.40
N ILE A 441 17.02 14.38 -0.47
CA ILE A 441 16.01 15.46 -0.38
C ILE A 441 14.60 14.88 -0.51
N GLN A 442 14.41 13.88 -1.38
CA GLN A 442 13.13 13.21 -1.62
C GLN A 442 12.60 12.49 -0.36
N LEU A 443 13.51 12.04 0.51
CA LEU A 443 13.20 11.46 1.80
C LEU A 443 13.31 12.46 2.96
N SER A 444 13.32 13.77 2.62
CA SER A 444 13.32 14.89 3.56
C SER A 444 14.56 14.96 4.47
N ALA A 445 15.68 14.38 4.06
CA ALA A 445 16.95 14.62 4.73
C ALA A 445 17.43 16.05 4.45
N CYS A 446 18.14 16.65 5.42
CA CYS A 446 18.68 18.01 5.29
C CYS A 446 20.03 18.16 5.98
N VAL A 447 20.79 19.13 5.52
CA VAL A 447 22.04 19.57 6.19
C VAL A 447 21.67 20.63 7.23
N VAL A 448 21.90 20.32 8.51
CA VAL A 448 21.57 21.20 9.65
C VAL A 448 22.76 22.04 10.12
N GLU A 449 23.99 21.60 9.82
CA GLU A 449 25.23 22.32 10.06
C GLU A 449 26.19 22.12 8.88
N GLY A 450 27.00 23.14 8.54
CA GLY A 450 27.88 23.16 7.39
C GLY A 450 27.48 24.22 6.36
N VAL A 451 28.39 24.58 5.49
CA VAL A 451 28.19 25.58 4.43
C VAL A 451 28.10 24.87 3.10
N SER A 452 26.92 24.82 2.51
CA SER A 452 26.72 24.26 1.16
C SER A 452 26.95 25.34 0.09
N ARG A 453 27.79 25.04 -0.89
CA ARG A 453 28.10 25.94 -2.00
C ARG A 453 27.12 25.90 -3.15
N SER A 454 26.21 24.95 -3.12
CA SER A 454 24.97 24.97 -3.91
C SER A 454 23.87 24.38 -3.04
N ARG A 455 22.61 24.72 -3.35
CA ARG A 455 21.48 24.26 -2.53
C ARG A 455 21.45 22.73 -2.46
N ASN A 456 21.55 22.19 -1.25
CA ASN A 456 21.51 20.75 -0.98
C ASN A 456 22.62 19.93 -1.69
N ALA A 457 23.78 20.52 -1.96
CA ALA A 457 24.87 19.86 -2.68
C ALA A 457 25.16 18.45 -2.18
N LEU A 458 25.25 18.25 -0.87
CA LEU A 458 25.60 16.97 -0.25
C LEU A 458 24.58 15.86 -0.50
N LEU A 459 23.29 16.20 -0.69
CA LEU A 459 22.14 15.27 -0.69
C LEU A 459 21.36 15.25 -2.02
N ASN A 460 21.86 15.96 -3.06
CA ASN A 460 21.16 16.11 -4.34
C ASN A 460 21.37 14.94 -5.32
N GLY A 461 22.28 14.00 -4.99
CA GLY A 461 22.61 12.85 -5.85
C GLY A 461 23.61 13.15 -6.95
N ASP A 462 24.08 14.38 -7.09
CA ASP A 462 25.09 14.74 -8.09
C ASP A 462 26.51 14.43 -7.58
N THR A 463 27.18 13.49 -8.23
CA THR A 463 28.53 13.02 -7.91
C THR A 463 29.54 13.33 -9.02
N LYS A 464 29.14 14.13 -10.03
CA LYS A 464 29.97 14.40 -11.22
C LYS A 464 30.17 15.89 -11.51
N ASN A 465 29.17 16.72 -11.18
CA ASN A 465 29.16 18.14 -11.52
C ASN A 465 29.49 18.98 -10.29
N TYR A 466 30.75 19.00 -9.88
CA TYR A 466 31.25 19.83 -8.78
C TYR A 466 32.59 20.49 -9.16
N ASP A 467 32.75 21.72 -8.73
CA ASP A 467 33.93 22.57 -8.97
C ASP A 467 34.24 23.44 -7.74
N TRP A 468 35.20 24.35 -7.86
CA TRP A 468 35.61 25.24 -6.77
C TRP A 468 34.50 26.16 -6.24
N ASP A 469 33.50 26.44 -7.04
CA ASP A 469 32.45 27.38 -6.71
C ASP A 469 31.14 26.69 -6.23
N SER A 470 30.97 25.40 -6.60
CA SER A 470 29.73 24.70 -6.36
C SER A 470 29.87 23.18 -6.15
N GLY A 471 28.80 22.53 -5.77
CA GLY A 471 28.67 21.06 -5.72
C GLY A 471 29.25 20.41 -4.47
N TYR A 472 29.50 21.15 -3.37
CA TYR A 472 30.00 20.59 -2.13
C TYR A 472 29.43 21.29 -0.89
N THR A 473 29.57 20.62 0.25
CA THR A 473 29.33 21.16 1.59
C THR A 473 30.62 21.14 2.36
N CYS A 474 30.90 22.18 3.13
CA CYS A 474 32.17 22.33 3.84
C CYS A 474 32.00 22.88 5.26
N HIS A 475 33.07 22.74 6.06
CA HIS A 475 33.23 23.42 7.34
C HIS A 475 34.69 23.78 7.61
N GLN A 476 34.93 24.78 8.48
CA GLN A 476 36.26 25.19 8.91
C GLN A 476 36.85 24.14 9.85
N LEU A 477 38.11 23.74 9.64
CA LEU A 477 38.83 22.84 10.54
C LEU A 477 39.00 23.46 11.93
N GLY A 478 38.89 22.63 12.96
CA GLY A 478 38.99 23.06 14.36
C GLY A 478 37.76 23.77 14.92
N SER A 479 36.77 24.11 14.08
CA SER A 479 35.48 24.65 14.52
C SER A 479 34.37 24.25 13.57
N GLY A 480 33.27 23.68 14.09
CA GLY A 480 32.12 23.23 13.30
C GLY A 480 32.24 21.81 12.76
N ALA A 481 31.21 21.41 12.03
CA ALA A 481 31.05 20.10 11.43
C ALA A 481 30.14 20.18 10.20
N ILE A 482 30.02 19.09 9.45
CA ILE A 482 28.88 18.86 8.57
C ILE A 482 27.92 17.94 9.31
N VAL A 483 26.69 18.40 9.58
CA VAL A 483 25.68 17.58 10.24
C VAL A 483 24.50 17.37 9.30
N VAL A 484 24.20 16.11 9.01
CA VAL A 484 23.04 15.68 8.22
C VAL A 484 21.98 15.15 9.17
N GLN A 485 20.75 15.63 9.04
CA GLN A 485 19.58 15.07 9.71
C GLN A 485 18.76 14.25 8.72
N LEU A 486 18.50 12.98 9.06
CA LEU A 486 17.49 12.15 8.40
C LEU A 486 16.11 12.54 8.92
N ALA A 487 15.07 12.37 8.11
CA ALA A 487 13.72 12.79 8.50
C ALA A 487 13.20 12.03 9.74
N GLN A 488 13.56 10.77 9.90
CA GLN A 488 13.13 9.84 10.93
C GLN A 488 14.25 8.89 11.31
N PRO A 489 14.11 8.12 12.41
CA PRO A 489 15.08 7.10 12.77
C PRO A 489 15.07 5.93 11.78
N TYR A 490 16.27 5.49 11.42
CA TYR A 490 16.52 4.28 10.64
C TYR A 490 17.57 3.42 11.34
N VAL A 491 17.47 2.09 11.22
CA VAL A 491 18.57 1.22 11.64
C VAL A 491 19.58 1.14 10.49
N VAL A 492 20.74 1.71 10.71
CA VAL A 492 21.80 1.83 9.72
C VAL A 492 23.07 1.13 10.20
N SER A 493 23.81 0.52 9.26
CA SER A 493 25.08 -0.17 9.52
C SER A 493 26.20 0.24 8.56
N SER A 494 25.89 1.10 7.59
CA SER A 494 26.90 1.57 6.62
C SER A 494 26.55 2.97 6.13
N MET A 495 27.56 3.69 5.63
CA MET A 495 27.42 4.95 4.94
C MET A 495 28.60 5.13 3.96
N ARG A 496 28.44 6.04 3.02
CA ARG A 496 29.49 6.37 2.05
C ARG A 496 29.51 7.87 1.82
N LEU A 497 30.69 8.45 1.75
CA LEU A 497 30.88 9.87 1.45
C LEU A 497 31.91 10.08 0.35
N LEU A 498 31.68 11.07 -0.49
CA LEU A 498 32.63 11.53 -1.52
C LEU A 498 33.29 12.78 -1.00
N LEU A 499 34.59 12.67 -0.71
CA LEU A 499 35.44 13.82 -0.40
C LEU A 499 35.82 14.52 -1.70
N TRP A 500 36.08 15.82 -1.65
CA TRP A 500 36.62 16.56 -2.77
C TRP A 500 37.90 15.92 -3.32
N ASP A 501 37.97 15.65 -4.62
CA ASP A 501 39.04 14.93 -5.28
C ASP A 501 39.40 15.50 -6.68
N CYS A 502 39.02 16.77 -6.96
CA CYS A 502 39.42 17.45 -8.17
C CYS A 502 40.92 17.85 -8.20
N ASP A 503 41.64 17.63 -7.10
CA ASP A 503 43.07 17.83 -6.96
C ASP A 503 43.70 16.82 -5.98
N ASP A 504 45.02 16.90 -5.71
CA ASP A 504 45.76 15.94 -4.88
C ASP A 504 45.59 16.11 -3.37
N ARG A 505 44.68 17.00 -2.92
CA ARG A 505 44.43 17.21 -1.48
C ARG A 505 43.91 15.98 -0.80
N ARG A 506 44.27 15.84 0.47
CA ARG A 506 43.86 14.72 1.30
C ARG A 506 43.28 15.26 2.61
N TYR A 507 42.29 14.51 3.13
CA TYR A 507 41.55 14.86 4.33
C TYR A 507 41.74 13.81 5.39
N SER A 508 41.73 14.23 6.66
CA SER A 508 41.51 13.35 7.80
C SER A 508 40.21 13.76 8.48
N PHE A 509 39.44 12.80 9.03
CA PHE A 509 38.13 13.07 9.56
C PHE A 509 37.70 11.96 10.51
N TYR A 510 36.64 12.21 11.29
CA TYR A 510 35.86 11.18 11.99
C TYR A 510 34.36 11.38 11.77
N VAL A 511 33.58 10.33 11.99
CA VAL A 511 32.12 10.35 11.81
C VAL A 511 31.43 9.84 13.07
N GLU A 512 30.40 10.56 13.47
CA GLU A 512 29.58 10.24 14.63
C GLU A 512 28.10 10.18 14.23
N VAL A 513 27.33 9.39 14.96
CA VAL A 513 25.87 9.28 14.78
C VAL A 513 25.15 9.60 16.06
N SER A 514 23.91 10.10 15.93
CA SER A 514 23.05 10.45 17.07
C SER A 514 21.56 10.24 16.72
N THR A 515 20.75 10.08 17.76
CA THR A 515 19.28 10.04 17.64
C THR A 515 18.61 11.38 18.00
N ASN A 516 19.34 12.28 18.70
CA ASN A 516 18.78 13.49 19.34
C ASN A 516 19.67 14.74 19.20
N ASN A 517 20.72 14.69 18.38
CA ASN A 517 21.69 15.77 18.16
C ASN A 517 22.43 16.23 19.44
N ARG A 518 22.46 15.41 20.49
CA ARG A 518 23.14 15.70 21.76
C ARG A 518 24.12 14.59 22.12
N ASP A 519 23.64 13.36 22.12
CA ASP A 519 24.44 12.18 22.49
C ASP A 519 25.03 11.59 21.21
N TRP A 520 26.34 11.64 21.06
CA TRP A 520 27.06 11.24 19.87
C TRP A 520 27.86 9.97 20.09
N ILE A 521 27.82 9.05 19.11
CA ILE A 521 28.57 7.80 19.09
C ILE A 521 29.50 7.85 17.88
N THR A 522 30.81 7.75 18.10
CA THR A 522 31.80 7.67 17.02
C THR A 522 31.69 6.31 16.33
N VAL A 523 31.42 6.30 15.03
CA VAL A 523 31.29 5.08 14.20
C VAL A 523 32.47 4.89 13.25
N CYS A 524 33.25 5.92 13.00
CA CYS A 524 34.45 5.87 12.19
C CYS A 524 35.45 6.94 12.67
N ASP A 525 36.69 6.54 12.89
CA ASP A 525 37.80 7.47 13.18
C ASP A 525 38.92 7.28 12.16
N ARG A 526 39.03 8.25 11.24
CA ARG A 526 40.12 8.40 10.28
C ARG A 526 40.89 9.72 10.50
N SER A 527 40.91 10.21 11.73
CA SER A 527 41.57 11.48 12.11
C SER A 527 43.08 11.50 11.87
N ARG A 528 43.70 10.30 11.74
CA ARG A 528 45.14 10.13 11.50
C ARG A 528 45.44 9.46 10.15
N GLN A 529 44.44 9.31 9.29
CA GLN A 529 44.58 8.65 7.99
C GLN A 529 44.29 9.66 6.87
N PRO A 530 45.20 9.86 5.91
CA PRO A 530 44.92 10.72 4.76
C PRO A 530 43.96 10.00 3.79
N CYS A 531 42.80 10.57 3.57
CA CYS A 531 41.74 10.05 2.71
C CYS A 531 41.46 10.97 1.54
N GLN A 532 41.02 10.42 0.40
CA GLN A 532 40.62 11.15 -0.80
C GLN A 532 39.51 10.42 -1.51
N SER A 533 38.64 11.14 -2.24
CA SER A 533 37.52 10.57 -3.02
C SER A 533 36.58 9.74 -2.17
N TRP A 534 36.01 8.67 -2.70
CA TRP A 534 34.99 7.84 -2.02
C TRP A 534 35.52 7.14 -0.77
N GLN A 535 34.77 7.26 0.30
CA GLN A 535 35.04 6.66 1.59
C GLN A 535 33.85 5.84 2.07
N SER A 536 33.98 4.50 2.09
CA SER A 536 32.99 3.60 2.67
C SER A 536 33.26 3.37 4.14
N ILE A 537 32.20 3.36 4.95
CA ILE A 537 32.21 3.21 6.40
C ILE A 537 31.19 2.14 6.76
N SER A 538 31.59 1.15 7.57
CA SER A 538 30.71 0.11 8.10
C SER A 538 30.84 0.05 9.61
N PHE A 539 29.72 -0.16 10.30
CA PHE A 539 29.64 -0.20 11.77
C PHE A 539 28.50 -1.12 12.23
N ALA A 540 28.41 -1.38 13.53
CA ALA A 540 27.34 -2.20 14.09
C ALA A 540 25.97 -1.52 13.84
N PRO A 541 24.93 -2.28 13.42
CA PRO A 541 23.60 -1.74 13.19
C PRO A 541 23.06 -1.01 14.43
N GLN A 542 22.63 0.23 14.25
CA GLN A 542 22.06 1.05 15.33
C GLN A 542 21.10 2.11 14.80
N PRO A 543 20.19 2.64 15.64
CA PRO A 543 19.33 3.76 15.26
C PRO A 543 20.12 5.04 14.97
N VAL A 544 19.83 5.67 13.82
CA VAL A 544 20.47 6.91 13.38
C VAL A 544 19.40 7.90 12.91
N VAL A 545 19.48 9.14 13.40
CA VAL A 545 18.74 10.31 12.92
C VAL A 545 19.70 11.38 12.42
N TYR A 546 20.82 11.55 13.10
CA TYR A 546 21.85 12.54 12.74
C TYR A 546 23.17 11.84 12.44
N VAL A 547 23.87 12.37 11.45
CA VAL A 547 25.26 12.01 11.12
C VAL A 547 26.10 13.28 11.15
N ARG A 548 27.15 13.28 11.95
CA ARG A 548 28.12 14.37 12.09
C ARG A 548 29.44 13.95 11.48
N ILE A 549 29.94 14.69 10.49
CA ILE A 549 31.20 14.49 9.81
C ILE A 549 32.12 15.65 10.23
N VAL A 550 33.24 15.34 10.88
CA VAL A 550 34.17 16.32 11.40
C VAL A 550 35.53 16.14 10.73
N GLY A 551 35.91 17.07 9.90
CA GLY A 551 37.25 17.14 9.33
C GLY A 551 38.28 17.55 10.38
N THR A 552 39.41 16.85 10.43
CA THR A 552 40.50 17.13 11.36
C THR A 552 41.72 17.67 10.67
N GLN A 553 41.90 17.35 9.39
CA GLN A 553 43.05 17.82 8.59
C GLN A 553 42.67 17.91 7.11
N ASN A 554 43.26 18.89 6.43
CA ASN A 554 43.33 19.02 4.95
C ASN A 554 44.75 19.44 4.58
N THR A 555 45.34 18.79 3.58
CA THR A 555 46.72 19.07 3.15
C THR A 555 46.88 20.38 2.37
N ALA A 556 45.77 20.99 1.91
CA ALA A 556 45.79 22.18 1.07
C ALA A 556 45.35 23.47 1.79
N ASN A 557 44.42 23.41 2.72
CA ASN A 557 43.89 24.57 3.46
C ASN A 557 43.20 24.13 4.74
N ASP A 558 42.58 25.07 5.48
CA ASP A 558 41.91 24.84 6.75
C ASP A 558 40.40 24.56 6.59
N VAL A 559 39.94 23.99 5.48
CA VAL A 559 38.52 23.69 5.21
C VAL A 559 38.36 22.24 4.81
N PHE A 560 37.40 21.57 5.44
CA PHE A 560 36.98 20.21 5.05
C PHE A 560 35.85 20.30 4.03
N HIS A 561 35.95 19.52 2.92
CA HIS A 561 34.99 19.52 1.84
C HIS A 561 34.44 18.13 1.61
N CYS A 562 33.10 18.00 1.54
CA CYS A 562 32.40 16.79 1.19
C CYS A 562 31.40 17.07 0.06
N VAL A 563 31.50 16.30 -1.03
CA VAL A 563 30.70 16.46 -2.23
C VAL A 563 29.38 15.75 -2.14
N HIS A 564 29.40 14.50 -1.66
CA HIS A 564 28.19 13.68 -1.59
C HIS A 564 28.20 12.77 -0.36
N PHE A 565 26.99 12.40 0.10
CA PHE A 565 26.79 11.52 1.26
C PHE A 565 25.65 10.54 1.01
N GLU A 566 25.86 9.27 1.34
CA GLU A 566 24.88 8.21 1.26
C GLU A 566 24.75 7.44 2.59
N CYS A 567 23.55 7.10 2.94
CA CYS A 567 23.21 6.35 4.15
C CYS A 567 21.94 5.50 3.90
N PRO A 568 22.01 4.15 3.85
CA PRO A 568 23.21 3.32 3.83
C PRO A 568 24.05 3.51 2.56
N ALA A 569 25.30 3.03 2.59
CA ALA A 569 26.17 3.01 1.42
C ALA A 569 25.52 2.22 0.28
N GLN A 570 25.62 2.73 -0.94
CA GLN A 570 25.16 2.03 -2.14
C GLN A 570 26.36 1.41 -2.87
N GLU A 571 26.21 0.20 -3.42
CA GLU A 571 27.24 -0.42 -4.25
C GLU A 571 27.28 0.23 -5.63
N ASP A 572 28.49 0.38 -6.19
CA ASP A 572 28.67 0.93 -7.54
C ASP A 572 28.07 -0.04 -8.57
N GLY A 573 26.93 0.32 -9.18
CA GLY A 573 26.33 -0.46 -10.26
C GLY A 573 24.81 -0.67 -10.20
N ASN A 574 24.16 -0.46 -9.07
CA ASN A 574 22.70 -0.38 -9.04
C ASN A 574 22.29 1.09 -9.28
N GLY A 575 22.31 1.46 -10.57
CA GLY A 575 21.60 2.63 -11.04
C GLY A 575 20.16 2.56 -10.55
N PHE A 576 19.59 3.70 -10.18
CA PHE A 576 18.20 3.91 -9.88
C PHE A 576 17.33 3.09 -10.84
N GLU A 577 16.90 1.89 -10.45
CA GLU A 577 15.57 1.46 -10.82
C GLU A 577 14.67 2.38 -10.01
N ASP A 578 14.15 3.37 -10.69
CA ASP A 578 13.08 4.21 -10.19
C ASP A 578 12.06 3.28 -9.55
N VAL A 579 11.97 3.30 -8.23
CA VAL A 579 10.70 3.06 -7.58
C VAL A 579 9.84 4.24 -8.06
N VAL A 580 9.29 4.07 -9.25
CA VAL A 580 8.20 4.88 -9.76
C VAL A 580 7.13 4.73 -8.71
N VAL A 581 7.09 5.68 -7.80
CA VAL A 581 5.88 5.99 -7.06
C VAL A 581 4.92 6.50 -8.14
N SER A 582 4.30 5.55 -8.83
CA SER A 582 3.13 5.83 -9.63
C SER A 582 2.11 6.41 -8.66
N THR A 583 2.01 7.72 -8.64
CA THR A 583 0.80 8.39 -8.17
C THR A 583 -0.33 7.80 -9.01
N PRO A 584 -1.32 7.11 -8.41
CA PRO A 584 -2.50 6.72 -9.14
C PRO A 584 -3.16 8.02 -9.60
N GLN A 585 -3.14 8.29 -10.91
CA GLN A 585 -4.06 9.24 -11.49
C GLN A 585 -5.45 8.70 -11.20
N LEU A 586 -6.23 9.47 -10.45
CA LEU A 586 -7.67 9.25 -10.29
C LEU A 586 -8.26 9.15 -11.70
N PRO A 587 -9.18 8.19 -11.96
CA PRO A 587 -9.89 8.16 -13.22
C PRO A 587 -10.60 9.50 -13.41
N VAL A 588 -10.25 10.18 -14.50
CA VAL A 588 -10.98 11.34 -15.00
C VAL A 588 -12.37 10.83 -15.32
N ASP A 589 -13.37 11.48 -14.76
CA ASP A 589 -14.79 11.19 -14.88
C ASP A 589 -15.16 10.78 -16.31
N ALA A 590 -15.85 9.64 -16.46
CA ALA A 590 -16.53 9.26 -17.67
C ALA A 590 -17.64 10.29 -17.95
N PRO A 591 -17.80 10.75 -19.20
CA PRO A 591 -18.80 11.76 -19.50
C PRO A 591 -20.22 11.17 -19.42
N LEU A 592 -21.04 11.79 -18.57
CA LEU A 592 -22.48 11.60 -18.56
C LEU A 592 -23.05 12.01 -19.93
N SER A 593 -23.83 11.11 -20.51
CA SER A 593 -24.55 11.28 -21.77
C SER A 593 -25.41 12.54 -21.80
N ASN A 594 -25.15 13.42 -22.78
CA ASN A 594 -25.96 14.59 -23.07
C ASN A 594 -27.31 14.24 -23.70
N PRO A 595 -28.38 14.93 -23.39
CA PRO A 595 -29.53 15.08 -24.30
C PRO A 595 -29.30 16.20 -25.32
N SER A 596 -29.78 15.95 -26.53
CA SER A 596 -29.64 16.72 -27.78
C SER A 596 -30.11 18.18 -27.74
N PRO A 597 -29.80 18.99 -28.77
CA PRO A 597 -29.55 20.43 -28.64
C PRO A 597 -30.76 21.28 -28.98
N LEU A 598 -30.81 22.46 -28.35
CA LEU A 598 -31.58 23.62 -28.82
C LEU A 598 -30.61 24.70 -29.33
N VAL A 599 -30.83 25.07 -30.56
CA VAL A 599 -30.16 26.13 -31.33
C VAL A 599 -30.52 27.50 -30.77
N VAL A 600 -29.58 28.38 -30.46
CA VAL A 600 -29.68 29.85 -30.56
C VAL A 600 -28.29 30.48 -30.75
N ALA A 601 -28.30 31.53 -31.57
CA ALA A 601 -27.28 32.25 -32.27
C ALA A 601 -26.24 33.05 -31.47
N ASP A 602 -25.11 33.29 -32.16
CA ASP A 602 -24.14 34.40 -32.15
C ASP A 602 -24.09 35.41 -30.99
N ALA A 603 -22.92 35.52 -30.34
CA ALA A 603 -22.36 36.82 -29.94
C ALA A 603 -20.85 36.74 -29.61
N ALA A 604 -20.07 37.45 -30.41
CA ALA A 604 -18.87 38.23 -30.17
C ALA A 604 -17.80 37.80 -29.12
N THR A 605 -16.59 37.57 -29.60
CA THR A 605 -15.28 37.53 -28.90
C THR A 605 -14.95 38.85 -28.18
N PRO A 606 -14.40 38.84 -26.95
CA PRO A 606 -13.71 39.98 -26.36
C PRO A 606 -12.18 39.94 -26.59
N PRO A 607 -11.51 41.09 -26.57
CA PRO A 607 -10.16 41.29 -27.08
C PRO A 607 -9.07 40.96 -26.06
N VAL A 608 -7.88 40.63 -26.62
CA VAL A 608 -6.61 40.38 -25.93
C VAL A 608 -6.09 41.66 -25.27
N PRO A 609 -5.57 41.60 -24.00
CA PRO A 609 -4.89 42.74 -23.40
C PRO A 609 -3.42 42.84 -23.87
N PRO A 610 -2.83 44.06 -23.90
CA PRO A 610 -1.49 44.33 -24.43
C PRO A 610 -0.37 43.99 -23.44
N PRO A 611 0.89 43.85 -23.91
CA PRO A 611 2.06 43.51 -23.09
C PRO A 611 2.55 44.70 -22.27
N LEU A 612 3.03 44.40 -21.05
CA LEU A 612 3.69 45.38 -20.15
C LEU A 612 5.14 45.63 -20.60
N PRO A 613 5.68 46.85 -20.39
CA PRO A 613 6.99 47.27 -20.88
C PRO A 613 8.13 46.85 -19.94
N ASP A 614 9.24 46.50 -20.57
CA ASP A 614 10.59 46.34 -19.95
C ASP A 614 11.03 47.70 -19.35
N HIS A 615 11.37 47.65 -18.05
CA HIS A 615 12.43 48.48 -17.45
C HIS A 615 12.56 48.09 -15.97
N PHE A 616 13.71 47.50 -15.63
CA PHE A 616 14.52 47.86 -14.47
C PHE A 616 15.72 46.91 -14.39
N SER A 617 16.79 47.34 -15.04
CA SER A 617 18.14 46.92 -14.77
C SER A 617 18.73 47.84 -13.67
N ASN A 618 19.59 47.26 -12.84
CA ASN A 618 20.46 47.86 -11.85
C ASN A 618 19.90 48.07 -10.43
N PHE A 619 20.24 47.14 -9.54
CA PHE A 619 20.61 47.49 -8.18
C PHE A 619 21.68 46.53 -7.66
N ASN A 620 22.85 47.15 -7.37
CA ASN A 620 24.04 46.56 -6.76
C ASN A 620 23.91 46.80 -5.23
N PRO A 621 24.01 45.84 -4.32
CA PRO A 621 24.07 46.14 -2.91
C PRO A 621 25.52 46.20 -2.42
N ARG A 622 25.91 47.33 -1.88
CA ARG A 622 27.07 47.49 -1.00
C ARG A 622 26.74 47.01 0.41
N PRO A 623 27.76 46.62 1.21
CA PRO A 623 27.57 46.08 2.55
C PRO A 623 27.41 47.22 3.57
N LEU A 624 26.54 47.02 4.60
CA LEU A 624 26.42 47.89 5.74
C LEU A 624 26.72 47.15 7.04
N ASP A 625 27.56 47.81 7.80
CA ASP A 625 28.16 47.46 9.06
C ASP A 625 27.16 47.30 10.22
N ARG A 626 27.65 46.61 11.27
CA ARG A 626 27.13 46.48 12.62
C ARG A 626 26.77 47.82 13.25
N GLU A 627 25.63 47.91 13.89
CA GLU A 627 25.47 48.61 15.17
C GLU A 627 24.42 47.95 16.04
N ARG A 628 24.85 47.66 17.28
CA ARG A 628 24.01 47.28 18.42
C ARG A 628 23.18 48.48 18.84
N ARG A 629 21.92 48.28 19.20
CA ARG A 629 21.30 49.02 20.35
C ARG A 629 20.15 48.19 20.94
N ASN A 630 20.25 48.03 22.26
CA ASN A 630 19.20 47.65 23.18
C ASN A 630 18.08 48.66 23.15
N LEU A 631 16.85 48.22 23.33
CA LEU A 631 15.83 48.93 24.09
C LEU A 631 14.76 47.91 24.52
N GLU A 632 14.72 47.74 25.85
CA GLU A 632 13.60 47.24 26.63
C GLU A 632 12.45 48.25 26.50
N GLU A 633 11.22 47.77 26.40
CA GLU A 633 10.08 48.45 27.02
C GLU A 633 8.92 47.44 27.19
N GLU A 634 8.60 47.28 28.47
CA GLU A 634 7.42 46.61 29.01
C GLU A 634 6.18 47.45 28.71
N GLU A 635 5.06 46.84 28.38
CA GLU A 635 3.74 47.38 28.69
C GLU A 635 2.85 46.27 29.29
N GLU A 636 2.68 46.40 30.61
CA GLU A 636 1.62 45.78 31.42
C GLU A 636 0.26 46.41 31.06
N ILE A 637 -0.74 45.59 30.80
CA ILE A 637 -2.14 45.99 30.91
C ILE A 637 -2.80 45.19 32.02
N ASN A 638 -2.96 45.87 33.15
CA ASN A 638 -3.74 45.51 34.33
C ASN A 638 -5.23 45.74 34.09
N LEU A 639 -6.09 44.77 34.36
CA LEU A 639 -7.48 45.00 34.77
C LEU A 639 -7.96 43.90 35.74
N PRO A 640 -8.77 44.24 36.75
CA PRO A 640 -8.90 43.48 37.98
C PRO A 640 -10.10 42.53 38.02
N ILE A 641 -9.92 41.36 38.60
CA ILE A 641 -11.02 40.46 38.97
C ILE A 641 -11.18 40.48 40.51
N ARG A 642 -12.38 40.89 40.94
CA ARG A 642 -12.84 40.92 42.32
C ARG A 642 -12.98 39.51 42.88
N PHE A 643 -12.38 39.29 44.01
CA PHE A 643 -12.67 38.17 44.93
C PHE A 643 -13.96 38.42 45.69
N THR A 644 -14.82 37.41 45.83
CA THR A 644 -15.81 37.32 46.89
C THR A 644 -15.49 36.09 47.74
N VAL A 645 -15.11 36.35 48.97
CA VAL A 645 -14.86 35.38 50.02
C VAL A 645 -16.21 34.96 50.62
N GLY A 646 -16.43 33.67 50.74
CA GLY A 646 -17.51 33.08 51.55
C GLY A 646 -16.93 31.99 52.43
N SER A 647 -16.68 32.32 53.65
CA SER A 647 -16.35 31.44 54.76
C SER A 647 -17.55 30.64 55.23
N LEU A 648 -17.35 29.37 55.64
CA LEU A 648 -17.97 28.76 56.84
C LEU A 648 -17.41 27.35 57.09
N THR A 649 -16.59 27.26 58.12
CA THR A 649 -16.54 26.41 59.33
C THR A 649 -16.88 24.92 59.24
N SER A 650 -15.87 24.09 59.52
CA SER A 650 -15.70 23.14 60.64
C SER A 650 -16.86 22.20 61.00
N GLN A 651 -16.69 20.89 60.91
CA GLN A 651 -16.76 19.96 62.06
C GLN A 651 -16.40 18.50 61.70
N ARG A 652 -15.48 18.00 62.44
CA ARG A 652 -15.07 16.71 63.01
C ARG A 652 -15.90 15.46 62.68
N SER A 653 -15.15 14.38 62.42
CA SER A 653 -15.43 12.95 62.62
C SER A 653 -15.98 12.59 64.01
N PRO A 654 -16.47 11.33 64.33
CA PRO A 654 -15.75 10.07 64.06
C PRO A 654 -16.63 8.79 63.88
N ARG A 655 -15.93 7.71 63.45
CA ARG A 655 -16.14 6.26 63.77
C ARG A 655 -17.49 5.59 63.59
N GLN A 656 -17.64 4.66 62.67
CA GLN A 656 -17.55 3.20 62.90
C GLN A 656 -17.26 2.51 61.58
#